data_4e20a3c1e1941b97f01a683dda3e40ef
#
_entry.id   4e20a3c1e1941b97f01a683dda3e40ef
#
_cell.length_a   1.000
_cell.length_b   1.000
_cell.length_c   1.000
_cell.angle_alpha   90.00
_cell.angle_beta   90.00
_cell.angle_gamma   90.00
#
_symmetry.space_group_name_H-M   'P 1'
#
loop_
_entity.id
_entity.type
_entity.pdbx_description
1 polymer ?
#
loop_
_entity_poly.entity_id
_entity_poly.type
_entity_poly.pdbx_seq_one_letter_code
_entity_poly.pdbx_strand_id
1 'polypeptide(L)'
;MEHGILTDRAGTAPAYAAGADYVEPTVLGNLLVQEADGTWREAPLADAWQPAPSFAVIAPADLGLADPSADPGRLEHHLRLVMTAAARRARPGATIVLGSGAARRTPEGVDPAAARAQLARSVRLARDLAVEHGLEAILEPLHRGETDQINTLAEAVAFLEEHDLGDVRVVADLFHVMLEQESLETVRAHAGRVAHAHIADTDRRPPGQGDWPLRAFLASLREGGYRGAVSIECVWQDLAAEAADALAAVREADGFPAATAAQDRPAPRAVTGELVSVSPRPTTARTAVISRNGGWCWFQDERALVDPATGTLLLGAVASTGGADGERRGGDVDLHVVDLDRLGEPDCTRTVVLHAGLESDDHDNPALWRRADGRWVAVYSRHKSDDLTRWRVSEGADPTVWGPEQSFDWTSLFDDPEQMRALGGGRGVTYQNVHALDGVLHCFVRAINDDPCYLVSHDDGGTWQFGGRLLTREKVGYVNGYARYASGTRLGTDDRIDLIITEHHPRDFATSIWHGYLAGGRLHRADGTAVSGLGRGLEQAAPRAEDLTRVLASGSTWGGATITHAWTTDLRRFADGTVVALMTARADDTLGTATSRHETDPIDHRFLWAVLPPGASAWQVHHLAHAGPQLLAHEEDYTGLGTIDPEDPDALWISTVVDPRDGTALPVHEIFHGRTSDAGRSWTWTPVTEDSAVSNFRPIAVPGDPSREVLAWYRGEMRSSQAYDTEVLVRQLRRG
;
A
#
# COMPACT_ATOMS: atom_id res chain seq x y z
N MET A 1 -3.35 16.53 24.07
CA MET A 1 -2.21 17.41 23.69
C MET A 1 -2.74 18.80 23.35
N GLU A 2 -1.94 19.87 23.35
CA GLU A 2 -2.35 21.14 22.75
C GLU A 2 -2.24 21.03 21.23
N HIS A 3 -3.21 21.57 20.48
CA HIS A 3 -3.27 21.48 19.03
C HIS A 3 -3.15 22.88 18.41
N GLY A 4 -2.09 23.08 17.65
CA GLY A 4 -1.75 24.34 17.00
C GLY A 4 -1.75 24.25 15.49
N ILE A 5 -1.49 25.39 14.87
CA ILE A 5 -1.32 25.51 13.42
C ILE A 5 0.01 26.22 13.15
N LEU A 6 0.86 25.58 12.31
CA LEU A 6 2.02 26.23 11.74
C LEU A 6 1.58 27.13 10.60
N THR A 7 1.87 28.43 10.70
CA THR A 7 1.47 29.37 9.68
C THR A 7 2.30 30.66 9.70
N ASP A 8 2.11 31.46 8.68
CA ASP A 8 2.70 32.79 8.58
C ASP A 8 1.88 33.87 9.32
N ARG A 9 2.29 35.14 9.15
CA ARG A 9 1.65 36.28 9.76
C ARG A 9 0.19 36.47 9.32
N ALA A 10 -0.12 36.17 8.07
CA ALA A 10 -1.47 36.35 7.53
C ALA A 10 -2.43 35.27 8.09
N GLY A 11 -1.95 34.06 8.30
CA GLY A 11 -2.72 32.95 8.86
C GLY A 11 -2.92 33.00 10.37
N THR A 12 -2.19 33.83 11.12
CA THR A 12 -2.24 33.87 12.58
C THR A 12 -3.64 34.16 13.14
N ALA A 13 -4.30 35.20 12.68
CA ALA A 13 -5.64 35.57 13.18
C ALA A 13 -6.71 34.54 12.76
N PRO A 14 -6.74 34.06 11.48
CA PRO A 14 -7.60 32.95 11.08
C PRO A 14 -7.41 31.67 11.89
N ALA A 15 -6.16 31.27 12.19
CA ALA A 15 -5.87 30.08 13.00
C ALA A 15 -6.48 30.15 14.40
N TYR A 16 -6.30 31.28 15.09
CA TYR A 16 -6.95 31.49 16.41
C TYR A 16 -8.48 31.57 16.29
N ALA A 17 -9.02 32.17 15.24
CA ALA A 17 -10.46 32.24 15.02
C ALA A 17 -11.06 30.84 14.76
N ALA A 18 -10.31 29.93 14.14
CA ALA A 18 -10.67 28.52 13.96
C ALA A 18 -10.57 27.69 15.26
N GLY A 19 -9.99 28.25 16.32
CA GLY A 19 -9.90 27.62 17.64
C GLY A 19 -8.59 26.91 17.91
N ALA A 20 -7.48 27.23 17.22
CA ALA A 20 -6.16 26.71 17.56
C ALA A 20 -5.77 27.10 18.99
N ASP A 21 -5.18 26.16 19.74
CA ASP A 21 -4.71 26.41 21.09
C ASP A 21 -3.47 27.32 21.09
N TYR A 22 -2.71 27.29 20.01
CA TYR A 22 -1.55 28.14 19.72
C TYR A 22 -1.30 28.25 18.22
N VAL A 23 -0.47 29.22 17.84
CA VAL A 23 0.11 29.29 16.48
C VAL A 23 1.60 29.02 16.60
N GLU A 24 2.12 28.12 15.76
CA GLU A 24 3.53 27.94 15.53
C GLU A 24 3.96 28.82 14.35
N PRO A 25 4.77 29.88 14.59
CA PRO A 25 5.13 30.76 13.51
C PRO A 25 6.29 30.22 12.68
N THR A 26 6.20 30.36 11.36
CA THR A 26 7.40 30.29 10.54
C THR A 26 8.33 31.43 10.92
N VAL A 27 9.64 31.18 11.05
CA VAL A 27 10.59 32.24 11.38
C VAL A 27 10.89 33.12 10.17
N LEU A 28 11.24 32.47 9.04
CA LEU A 28 11.50 33.20 7.79
C LEU A 28 10.20 33.73 7.17
N GLY A 29 10.25 34.95 6.68
CA GLY A 29 9.11 35.66 6.09
C GLY A 29 8.13 36.23 7.13
N ASN A 30 8.28 35.88 8.40
CA ASN A 30 7.34 36.21 9.47
C ASN A 30 8.00 36.93 10.66
N LEU A 31 8.87 36.24 11.39
CA LEU A 31 9.67 36.86 12.46
C LEU A 31 10.90 37.55 11.92
N LEU A 32 11.47 36.99 10.86
CA LEU A 32 12.58 37.55 10.11
C LEU A 32 12.13 37.83 8.69
N VAL A 33 12.41 39.01 8.19
CA VAL A 33 12.16 39.45 6.81
C VAL A 33 13.46 39.77 6.12
N GLN A 34 13.58 39.39 4.84
CA GLN A 34 14.74 39.69 4.04
C GLN A 34 14.59 41.05 3.38
N GLU A 35 15.61 41.91 3.54
CA GLU A 35 15.67 43.22 2.88
C GLU A 35 16.15 43.08 1.42
N ALA A 36 16.02 44.12 0.64
CA ALA A 36 16.39 44.12 -0.76
C ALA A 36 17.90 43.90 -1.02
N ASP A 37 18.75 44.11 -0.03
CA ASP A 37 20.18 43.84 -0.07
C ASP A 37 20.55 42.42 0.34
N GLY A 38 19.55 41.59 0.64
CA GLY A 38 19.72 40.19 1.06
C GLY A 38 19.96 39.99 2.57
N THR A 39 20.04 41.05 3.36
CA THR A 39 20.18 40.93 4.83
C THR A 39 18.87 40.58 5.50
N TRP A 40 18.95 39.87 6.61
CA TRP A 40 17.79 39.49 7.43
C TRP A 40 17.66 40.43 8.61
N ARG A 41 16.45 40.88 8.90
CA ARG A 41 16.14 41.63 10.11
C ARG A 41 14.86 41.15 10.77
N GLU A 42 14.72 41.46 12.06
CA GLU A 42 13.52 41.16 12.80
C GLU A 42 12.32 42.00 12.30
N ALA A 43 11.19 41.33 12.04
CA ALA A 43 9.96 42.00 11.67
C ALA A 43 9.23 42.58 12.88
N PRO A 44 8.48 43.70 12.74
CA PRO A 44 7.61 44.18 13.79
C PRO A 44 6.60 43.11 14.22
N LEU A 45 6.30 43.07 15.53
CA LEU A 45 5.27 42.21 16.08
C LEU A 45 3.89 42.50 15.44
N ALA A 46 3.14 41.47 15.15
CA ALA A 46 1.71 41.58 14.83
C ALA A 46 0.91 41.58 16.15
N ASP A 47 -0.14 42.39 16.21
CA ASP A 47 -0.94 42.56 17.46
C ASP A 47 -1.66 41.27 17.92
N ALA A 48 -1.83 40.28 17.01
CA ALA A 48 -2.49 39.00 17.28
C ALA A 48 -1.57 37.93 17.89
N TRP A 49 -0.26 38.14 18.00
CA TRP A 49 0.68 37.14 18.46
C TRP A 49 0.54 36.82 19.93
N GLN A 50 0.41 35.54 20.27
CA GLN A 50 0.55 35.01 21.62
C GLN A 50 1.88 34.24 21.73
N PRO A 51 2.41 34.05 22.95
CA PRO A 51 3.63 33.26 23.13
C PRO A 51 3.47 31.84 22.59
N ALA A 52 4.39 31.41 21.70
CA ALA A 52 4.36 30.15 21.00
C ALA A 52 5.20 29.07 21.69
N PRO A 53 4.79 27.76 21.64
CA PRO A 53 5.58 26.67 22.20
C PRO A 53 6.65 26.16 21.23
N SER A 54 6.57 26.48 19.94
CA SER A 54 7.51 26.03 18.90
C SER A 54 7.59 27.04 17.74
N PHE A 55 8.71 26.97 16.98
CA PHE A 55 9.03 27.85 15.84
C PHE A 55 9.72 27.03 14.77
N ALA A 56 9.26 27.09 13.51
CA ALA A 56 9.78 26.33 12.38
C ALA A 56 10.26 27.23 11.23
N VAL A 57 10.80 26.61 10.17
CA VAL A 57 11.28 27.28 8.94
C VAL A 57 12.32 28.37 9.25
N ILE A 58 13.47 27.96 9.79
CA ILE A 58 14.45 28.89 10.36
C ILE A 58 15.61 29.30 9.46
N ALA A 59 15.91 28.50 8.40
CA ALA A 59 17.11 28.69 7.59
C ALA A 59 16.79 28.81 6.09
N PRO A 60 17.28 29.86 5.40
CA PRO A 60 17.18 29.94 3.95
C PRO A 60 18.12 28.91 3.30
N ALA A 61 17.77 28.48 2.08
CA ALA A 61 18.48 27.42 1.36
C ALA A 61 19.99 27.69 1.21
N ASP A 62 20.37 28.95 1.00
CA ASP A 62 21.75 29.39 0.81
C ASP A 62 22.56 29.56 2.11
N LEU A 63 21.98 29.22 3.27
CA LEU A 63 22.72 29.24 4.53
C LEU A 63 23.70 28.07 4.66
N GLY A 64 23.40 26.93 4.01
CA GLY A 64 24.33 25.80 3.90
C GLY A 64 24.61 25.08 5.22
N LEU A 65 23.58 24.63 5.95
CA LEU A 65 23.74 23.92 7.23
C LEU A 65 24.60 22.66 7.14
N ALA A 66 24.62 21.99 5.97
CA ALA A 66 25.44 20.81 5.68
C ALA A 66 26.62 21.12 4.73
N ASP A 67 26.89 22.38 4.41
CA ASP A 67 27.99 22.78 3.52
C ASP A 67 29.27 23.06 4.32
N PRO A 68 30.34 22.22 4.18
CA PRO A 68 31.62 22.47 4.85
C PRO A 68 32.31 23.77 4.45
N SER A 69 31.91 24.36 3.31
CA SER A 69 32.48 25.63 2.81
C SER A 69 31.67 26.87 3.24
N ALA A 70 30.52 26.68 3.89
CA ALA A 70 29.67 27.79 4.37
C ALA A 70 30.45 28.67 5.38
N ASP A 71 30.23 29.99 5.31
CA ASP A 71 30.83 30.93 6.23
C ASP A 71 30.30 30.73 7.66
N PRO A 72 31.15 30.28 8.62
CA PRO A 72 30.69 30.05 9.99
C PRO A 72 30.16 31.32 10.67
N GLY A 73 30.71 32.49 10.33
CA GLY A 73 30.27 33.77 10.91
C GLY A 73 28.86 34.16 10.43
N ARG A 74 28.57 33.90 9.15
CA ARG A 74 27.21 34.09 8.58
C ARG A 74 26.22 33.14 9.24
N LEU A 75 26.59 31.87 9.41
CA LEU A 75 25.77 30.86 10.04
C LEU A 75 25.45 31.24 11.50
N GLU A 76 26.46 31.57 12.31
CA GLU A 76 26.26 31.99 13.70
C GLU A 76 25.40 33.25 13.78
N HIS A 77 25.68 34.25 12.96
CA HIS A 77 24.90 35.49 12.95
C HIS A 77 23.42 35.24 12.67
N HIS A 78 23.12 34.43 11.64
CA HIS A 78 21.74 34.10 11.28
C HIS A 78 21.02 33.34 12.39
N LEU A 79 21.63 32.26 12.93
CA LEU A 79 21.02 31.49 14.02
C LEU A 79 20.82 32.33 15.28
N ARG A 80 21.74 33.22 15.63
CA ARG A 80 21.60 34.15 16.74
C ARG A 80 20.43 35.12 16.54
N LEU A 81 20.22 35.61 15.32
CA LEU A 81 19.09 36.44 14.97
C LEU A 81 17.77 35.68 15.10
N VAL A 82 17.71 34.42 14.64
CA VAL A 82 16.56 33.50 14.82
C VAL A 82 16.23 33.33 16.30
N MET A 83 17.23 32.96 17.13
CA MET A 83 17.02 32.72 18.57
C MET A 83 16.55 33.98 19.28
N THR A 84 17.13 35.14 18.95
CA THR A 84 16.73 36.44 19.52
C THR A 84 15.28 36.79 19.19
N ALA A 85 14.88 36.63 17.94
CA ALA A 85 13.52 36.93 17.50
C ALA A 85 12.48 35.96 18.07
N ALA A 86 12.81 34.68 18.16
CA ALA A 86 11.96 33.65 18.74
C ALA A 86 11.79 33.81 20.24
N ALA A 87 12.89 34.06 20.99
CA ALA A 87 12.85 34.20 22.46
C ALA A 87 11.90 35.31 22.96
N ARG A 88 11.72 36.34 22.16
CA ARG A 88 10.78 37.46 22.50
C ARG A 88 9.31 37.03 22.39
N ARG A 89 9.03 35.89 21.80
CA ARG A 89 7.69 35.38 21.46
C ARG A 89 7.43 33.98 22.00
N ALA A 90 8.41 33.45 22.70
CA ALA A 90 8.41 32.07 23.15
C ALA A 90 7.69 31.90 24.48
N ARG A 91 7.03 30.77 24.67
CA ARG A 91 6.74 30.25 26.01
C ARG A 91 8.03 29.75 26.65
N PRO A 92 8.13 29.68 27.99
CA PRO A 92 9.27 29.04 28.62
C PRO A 92 9.51 27.62 28.11
N GLY A 93 10.72 27.32 27.64
CA GLY A 93 11.07 26.03 27.11
C GLY A 93 10.55 25.76 25.68
N ALA A 94 10.26 26.82 24.93
CA ALA A 94 9.82 26.68 23.52
C ALA A 94 10.92 26.09 22.64
N THR A 95 10.50 25.38 21.60
CA THR A 95 11.39 24.67 20.67
C THR A 95 11.66 25.47 19.39
N ILE A 96 12.85 25.25 18.82
CA ILE A 96 13.28 25.76 17.51
C ILE A 96 13.54 24.57 16.61
N VAL A 97 12.73 24.41 15.58
CA VAL A 97 12.77 23.26 14.66
C VAL A 97 13.88 23.44 13.63
N LEU A 98 14.90 22.59 13.69
CA LEU A 98 15.95 22.44 12.68
C LEU A 98 15.47 21.49 11.57
N GLY A 99 14.48 21.92 10.79
CA GLY A 99 14.04 21.32 9.56
C GLY A 99 14.80 21.89 8.37
N SER A 100 14.21 22.80 7.60
CA SER A 100 14.85 23.60 6.53
C SER A 100 15.61 22.73 5.50
N GLY A 101 14.92 21.79 4.85
CA GLY A 101 15.50 20.72 4.02
C GLY A 101 16.49 21.20 2.97
N ALA A 102 16.18 22.26 2.23
CA ALA A 102 17.06 22.80 1.20
C ALA A 102 18.40 23.30 1.75
N ALA A 103 18.43 23.85 2.97
CA ALA A 103 19.66 24.30 3.63
C ALA A 103 20.52 23.14 4.16
N ARG A 104 19.97 21.93 4.25
CA ARG A 104 20.63 20.72 4.75
C ARG A 104 21.07 19.77 3.65
N ARG A 105 20.80 20.04 2.36
CA ARG A 105 21.27 19.19 1.27
C ARG A 105 22.79 19.17 1.20
N THR A 106 23.35 18.00 0.90
CA THR A 106 24.76 17.88 0.55
C THR A 106 25.02 18.67 -0.73
N PRO A 107 25.94 19.65 -0.74
CA PRO A 107 26.25 20.36 -1.97
C PRO A 107 26.91 19.44 -2.99
N GLU A 108 26.72 19.73 -4.28
CA GLU A 108 27.28 18.97 -5.38
C GLU A 108 28.83 18.85 -5.24
N GLY A 109 29.34 17.64 -5.37
CA GLY A 109 30.79 17.35 -5.27
C GLY A 109 31.34 17.32 -3.84
N VAL A 110 30.56 17.53 -2.82
CA VAL A 110 30.97 17.41 -1.41
C VAL A 110 30.83 15.95 -0.96
N ASP A 111 31.85 15.47 -0.25
CA ASP A 111 31.81 14.17 0.40
C ASP A 111 30.64 14.10 1.42
N PRO A 112 29.75 13.11 1.33
CA PRO A 112 28.60 12.98 2.25
C PRO A 112 29.01 12.93 3.74
N ALA A 113 30.15 12.32 4.09
CA ALA A 113 30.64 12.30 5.45
C ALA A 113 31.08 13.68 5.94
N ALA A 114 31.66 14.49 5.06
CA ALA A 114 32.03 15.86 5.38
C ALA A 114 30.79 16.75 5.55
N ALA A 115 29.77 16.58 4.72
CA ALA A 115 28.48 17.27 4.84
C ALA A 115 27.76 16.90 6.14
N ARG A 116 27.73 15.61 6.49
CA ARG A 116 27.15 15.10 7.74
C ARG A 116 27.87 15.66 8.97
N ALA A 117 29.20 15.72 8.96
CA ALA A 117 29.98 16.33 10.02
C ALA A 117 29.75 17.84 10.14
N GLN A 118 29.52 18.55 9.01
CA GLN A 118 29.14 19.96 9.02
C GLN A 118 27.74 20.15 9.61
N LEU A 119 26.77 19.31 9.26
CA LEU A 119 25.44 19.36 9.84
C LEU A 119 25.50 19.19 11.38
N ALA A 120 26.31 18.26 11.87
CA ALA A 120 26.49 18.08 13.31
C ALA A 120 27.06 19.34 13.99
N ARG A 121 27.98 20.06 13.34
CA ARG A 121 28.47 21.36 13.85
C ARG A 121 27.38 22.42 13.86
N SER A 122 26.53 22.47 12.84
CA SER A 122 25.41 23.40 12.73
C SER A 122 24.35 23.13 13.81
N VAL A 123 24.01 21.85 14.05
CA VAL A 123 23.10 21.44 15.13
C VAL A 123 23.64 21.81 16.51
N ARG A 124 24.94 21.57 16.76
CA ARG A 124 25.62 21.95 18.01
C ARG A 124 25.56 23.44 18.24
N LEU A 125 25.85 24.24 17.22
CA LEU A 125 25.78 25.70 17.31
C LEU A 125 24.34 26.18 17.60
N ALA A 126 23.35 25.62 16.92
CA ALA A 126 21.95 25.96 17.15
C ALA A 126 21.51 25.60 18.57
N ARG A 127 21.89 24.41 19.08
CA ARG A 127 21.65 23.99 20.47
C ARG A 127 22.24 24.98 21.47
N ASP A 128 23.49 25.32 21.32
CA ASP A 128 24.22 26.20 22.24
C ASP A 128 23.57 27.60 22.28
N LEU A 129 23.24 28.15 21.09
CA LEU A 129 22.55 29.43 20.97
C LEU A 129 21.11 29.39 21.52
N ALA A 130 20.38 28.29 21.32
CA ALA A 130 19.04 28.12 21.88
C ALA A 130 19.09 28.16 23.41
N VAL A 131 20.02 27.44 24.04
CA VAL A 131 20.23 27.43 25.49
C VAL A 131 20.56 28.85 26.02
N GLU A 132 21.42 29.62 25.33
CA GLU A 132 21.73 31.02 25.68
C GLU A 132 20.47 31.90 25.73
N HIS A 133 19.44 31.58 24.94
CA HIS A 133 18.19 32.34 24.81
C HIS A 133 17.00 31.72 25.58
N GLY A 134 17.22 30.65 26.36
CA GLY A 134 16.16 29.95 27.10
C GLY A 134 15.20 29.15 26.22
N LEU A 135 15.69 28.73 25.05
CA LEU A 135 14.99 27.91 24.05
C LEU A 135 15.62 26.53 23.96
N GLU A 136 14.99 25.63 23.21
CA GLU A 136 15.50 24.29 22.90
C GLU A 136 15.55 24.08 21.39
N ALA A 137 16.75 23.85 20.82
CA ALA A 137 16.87 23.43 19.43
C ALA A 137 16.57 21.94 19.29
N ILE A 138 15.72 21.59 18.32
CA ILE A 138 15.30 20.21 18.05
C ILE A 138 15.50 19.88 16.59
N LEU A 139 15.86 18.62 16.28
CA LEU A 139 16.17 18.18 14.93
C LEU A 139 14.96 17.49 14.29
N GLU A 140 14.58 17.91 13.10
CA GLU A 140 13.51 17.30 12.34
C GLU A 140 14.05 16.38 11.24
N PRO A 141 13.72 15.09 11.23
CA PRO A 141 13.93 14.23 10.06
C PRO A 141 13.00 14.67 8.92
N LEU A 142 13.54 14.81 7.71
CA LEU A 142 12.78 15.23 6.55
C LEU A 142 12.88 14.16 5.46
N HIS A 143 11.84 13.92 4.70
CA HIS A 143 11.85 12.92 3.63
C HIS A 143 12.90 13.23 2.53
N ARG A 144 13.35 12.18 1.80
CA ARG A 144 14.42 12.28 0.79
C ARG A 144 14.14 13.26 -0.35
N GLY A 145 12.88 13.61 -0.60
CA GLY A 145 12.54 14.67 -1.54
C GLY A 145 13.02 16.07 -1.12
N GLU A 146 13.10 16.33 0.20
CA GLU A 146 13.53 17.63 0.74
C GLU A 146 15.03 17.68 1.07
N THR A 147 15.61 16.58 1.56
CA THR A 147 17.05 16.52 1.89
C THR A 147 17.57 15.09 1.76
N ASP A 148 18.87 14.95 1.55
CA ASP A 148 19.61 13.69 1.61
C ASP A 148 20.26 13.45 2.99
N GLN A 149 19.98 14.30 3.97
CA GLN A 149 20.54 14.26 5.32
C GLN A 149 19.46 14.01 6.37
N ILE A 150 19.47 12.82 6.98
CA ILE A 150 18.61 12.43 8.11
C ILE A 150 17.14 12.42 7.71
N ASN A 151 16.67 11.23 7.35
CA ASN A 151 15.34 11.07 6.75
C ASN A 151 14.34 10.35 7.66
N THR A 152 14.78 9.68 8.72
CA THR A 152 13.89 8.97 9.66
C THR A 152 14.16 9.36 11.11
N LEU A 153 13.20 9.13 12.01
CA LEU A 153 13.39 9.33 13.46
C LEU A 153 14.54 8.49 14.00
N ALA A 154 14.64 7.25 13.55
CA ALA A 154 15.74 6.36 13.93
C ALA A 154 17.11 6.92 13.48
N GLU A 155 17.21 7.43 12.24
CA GLU A 155 18.42 8.08 11.74
C GLU A 155 18.77 9.35 12.53
N ALA A 156 17.77 10.16 12.89
CA ALA A 156 17.99 11.39 13.67
C ALA A 156 18.54 11.06 15.06
N VAL A 157 17.95 10.10 15.77
CA VAL A 157 18.44 9.68 17.09
C VAL A 157 19.85 9.11 17.00
N ALA A 158 20.11 8.23 16.03
CA ALA A 158 21.45 7.66 15.82
C ALA A 158 22.50 8.73 15.49
N PHE A 159 22.16 9.69 14.61
CA PHE A 159 23.03 10.83 14.28
C PHE A 159 23.36 11.70 15.50
N LEU A 160 22.37 12.01 16.34
CA LEU A 160 22.57 12.80 17.54
C LEU A 160 23.46 12.08 18.56
N GLU A 161 23.32 10.76 18.70
CA GLU A 161 24.17 9.94 19.58
C GLU A 161 25.60 9.83 19.03
N GLU A 162 25.78 9.59 17.72
CA GLU A 162 27.08 9.51 17.05
C GLU A 162 27.92 10.78 17.22
N HIS A 163 27.27 11.94 17.30
CA HIS A 163 27.93 13.24 17.36
C HIS A 163 27.94 13.91 18.74
N ASP A 164 27.71 13.17 19.82
CA ASP A 164 27.64 13.70 21.20
C ASP A 164 26.60 14.86 21.36
N LEU A 165 25.44 14.68 20.74
CA LEU A 165 24.29 15.59 20.77
C LEU A 165 23.05 14.91 21.38
N GLY A 166 23.24 13.92 22.24
CA GLY A 166 22.17 13.14 22.83
C GLY A 166 21.21 13.93 23.71
N ASP A 167 21.52 15.16 24.05
CA ASP A 167 20.64 16.13 24.70
C ASP A 167 19.68 16.85 23.75
N VAL A 168 19.96 16.86 22.44
CA VAL A 168 19.04 17.40 21.42
C VAL A 168 17.92 16.41 21.18
N ARG A 169 16.69 16.89 21.25
CA ARG A 169 15.49 16.10 20.94
C ARG A 169 15.09 16.21 19.47
N VAL A 170 14.06 15.50 19.06
CA VAL A 170 13.63 15.41 17.65
C VAL A 170 12.18 15.89 17.48
N VAL A 171 11.82 16.19 16.22
CA VAL A 171 10.44 16.34 15.77
C VAL A 171 9.96 15.02 15.21
N ALA A 172 8.73 14.65 15.50
CA ALA A 172 8.01 13.61 14.77
C ALA A 172 6.98 14.30 13.88
N ASP A 173 7.22 14.25 12.56
CA ASP A 173 6.28 14.76 11.57
C ASP A 173 5.65 13.60 10.82
N LEU A 174 4.32 13.48 10.89
CA LEU A 174 3.56 12.45 10.21
C LEU A 174 3.82 12.47 8.70
N PHE A 175 3.94 13.66 8.07
CA PHE A 175 4.20 13.79 6.65
C PHE A 175 5.50 13.08 6.25
N HIS A 176 6.59 13.35 6.97
CA HIS A 176 7.90 12.76 6.68
C HIS A 176 7.95 11.28 7.05
N VAL A 177 7.36 10.88 8.16
CA VAL A 177 7.21 9.47 8.59
C VAL A 177 6.52 8.65 7.50
N MET A 178 5.44 9.16 6.93
CA MET A 178 4.69 8.45 5.89
C MET A 178 5.43 8.40 4.56
N LEU A 179 6.10 9.48 4.16
CA LEU A 179 6.85 9.50 2.89
C LEU A 179 8.11 8.62 2.94
N GLU A 180 8.75 8.50 4.09
CA GLU A 180 9.89 7.59 4.31
C GLU A 180 9.44 6.17 4.69
N GLN A 181 8.14 5.93 4.82
CA GLN A 181 7.57 4.64 5.21
C GLN A 181 8.12 4.13 6.55
N GLU A 182 8.45 5.08 7.44
CA GLU A 182 8.91 4.74 8.78
C GLU A 182 7.74 4.18 9.59
N SER A 183 7.95 3.07 10.30
CA SER A 183 6.89 2.42 11.03
C SER A 183 6.40 3.24 12.23
N LEU A 184 5.11 3.18 12.54
CA LEU A 184 4.57 3.81 13.75
C LEU A 184 5.11 3.18 15.03
N GLU A 185 5.62 1.96 14.96
CA GLU A 185 6.37 1.32 16.05
C GLU A 185 7.69 2.05 16.31
N THR A 186 8.41 2.48 15.25
CA THR A 186 9.60 3.32 15.39
C THR A 186 9.24 4.66 16.03
N VAL A 187 8.13 5.27 15.62
CA VAL A 187 7.61 6.49 16.26
C VAL A 187 7.37 6.26 17.76
N ARG A 188 6.71 5.16 18.14
CA ARG A 188 6.45 4.80 19.53
C ARG A 188 7.75 4.57 20.30
N ALA A 189 8.70 3.85 19.72
CA ALA A 189 9.98 3.54 20.36
C ALA A 189 10.81 4.81 20.65
N HIS A 190 10.75 5.82 19.77
CA HIS A 190 11.49 7.06 19.90
C HIS A 190 10.68 8.23 20.47
N ALA A 191 9.40 8.03 20.81
CA ALA A 191 8.52 9.10 21.32
C ALA A 191 9.05 9.80 22.58
N GLY A 192 9.84 9.12 23.42
CA GLY A 192 10.53 9.72 24.56
C GLY A 192 11.62 10.74 24.18
N ARG A 193 12.07 10.75 22.93
CA ARG A 193 13.03 11.70 22.35
C ARG A 193 12.33 12.85 21.61
N VAL A 194 11.00 12.76 21.39
CA VAL A 194 10.21 13.77 20.67
C VAL A 194 9.96 14.97 21.57
N ALA A 195 10.26 16.16 21.07
CA ALA A 195 9.99 17.44 21.74
C ALA A 195 8.77 18.16 21.16
N HIS A 196 8.50 17.98 19.88
CA HIS A 196 7.39 18.56 19.15
C HIS A 196 6.91 17.60 18.06
N ALA A 197 5.65 17.71 17.66
CA ALA A 197 5.10 16.89 16.60
C ALA A 197 4.42 17.77 15.54
N HIS A 198 4.65 17.42 14.28
CA HIS A 198 3.95 17.99 13.13
C HIS A 198 3.02 16.97 12.51
N ILE A 199 1.93 17.43 11.95
CA ILE A 199 0.96 16.61 11.26
C ILE A 199 0.42 17.31 10.02
N ALA A 200 0.33 16.54 8.97
CA ALA A 200 -0.46 16.80 7.78
C ALA A 200 -1.13 15.51 7.34
N ASP A 201 -2.02 15.60 6.40
CA ASP A 201 -2.59 14.46 5.73
C ASP A 201 -1.92 14.21 4.37
N THR A 202 -2.38 13.21 3.64
CA THR A 202 -1.88 12.82 2.31
C THR A 202 -1.67 14.04 1.42
N ASP A 203 -0.55 14.07 0.69
CA ASP A 203 -0.12 15.21 -0.15
C ASP A 203 0.05 16.53 0.61
N ARG A 204 0.37 16.47 1.90
CA ARG A 204 0.51 17.62 2.80
C ARG A 204 -0.77 18.46 2.92
N ARG A 205 -1.94 17.84 2.75
CA ARG A 205 -3.25 18.48 2.93
C ARG A 205 -3.59 18.67 4.42
N PRO A 206 -4.59 19.51 4.75
CA PRO A 206 -5.11 19.62 6.11
C PRO A 206 -5.57 18.27 6.66
N PRO A 207 -5.33 17.95 7.96
CA PRO A 207 -5.84 16.75 8.60
C PRO A 207 -7.34 16.54 8.41
N GLY A 208 -7.74 15.30 8.06
CA GLY A 208 -9.11 14.93 7.73
C GLY A 208 -9.46 15.10 6.24
N GLN A 209 -8.51 15.57 5.41
CA GLN A 209 -8.66 15.67 3.96
C GLN A 209 -7.83 14.60 3.21
N GLY A 210 -7.30 13.63 3.90
CA GLY A 210 -6.50 12.53 3.39
C GLY A 210 -6.76 11.25 4.16
N ASP A 211 -5.91 10.27 3.96
CA ASP A 211 -6.05 8.90 4.48
C ASP A 211 -4.86 8.44 5.34
N TRP A 212 -4.00 9.37 5.77
CA TRP A 212 -2.87 9.01 6.62
C TRP A 212 -3.30 8.64 8.05
N PRO A 213 -2.58 7.74 8.74
CA PRO A 213 -3.02 7.14 9.99
C PRO A 213 -2.84 8.10 11.19
N LEU A 214 -3.48 9.26 11.13
CA LEU A 214 -3.38 10.34 12.11
C LEU A 214 -3.63 9.86 13.55
N ARG A 215 -4.72 9.07 13.75
CA ARG A 215 -5.06 8.51 15.06
C ARG A 215 -3.98 7.55 15.57
N ALA A 216 -3.49 6.66 14.70
CA ALA A 216 -2.46 5.69 15.07
C ALA A 216 -1.13 6.38 15.37
N PHE A 217 -0.77 7.42 14.61
CA PHE A 217 0.43 8.22 14.85
C PHE A 217 0.37 8.92 16.24
N LEU A 218 -0.75 9.61 16.54
CA LEU A 218 -0.93 10.26 17.83
C LEU A 218 -0.99 9.26 19.00
N ALA A 219 -1.57 8.08 18.76
CA ALA A 219 -1.57 6.98 19.73
C ALA A 219 -0.14 6.47 19.99
N SER A 220 0.66 6.26 18.95
CA SER A 220 2.06 5.81 19.05
C SER A 220 2.91 6.82 19.85
N LEU A 221 2.75 8.10 19.59
CA LEU A 221 3.41 9.16 20.36
C LEU A 221 3.03 9.10 21.85
N ARG A 222 1.74 8.93 22.15
CA ARG A 222 1.26 8.83 23.54
C ARG A 222 1.74 7.59 24.25
N GLU A 223 1.68 6.44 23.60
CA GLU A 223 2.12 5.15 24.15
C GLU A 223 3.62 5.18 24.46
N GLY A 224 4.41 5.80 23.59
CA GLY A 224 5.83 6.04 23.82
C GLY A 224 6.16 7.17 24.81
N GLY A 225 5.15 7.82 25.41
CA GLY A 225 5.31 8.80 26.50
C GLY A 225 5.28 10.27 26.09
N TYR A 226 5.09 10.59 24.82
CA TYR A 226 4.94 11.98 24.37
C TYR A 226 3.63 12.61 24.90
N ARG A 227 3.70 13.86 25.35
CA ARG A 227 2.56 14.64 25.89
C ARG A 227 2.62 16.11 25.48
N GLY A 228 3.51 16.46 24.56
CA GLY A 228 3.76 17.84 24.12
C GLY A 228 2.69 18.38 23.18
N ALA A 229 3.01 19.47 22.53
CA ALA A 229 2.16 20.15 21.57
C ALA A 229 2.26 19.51 20.17
N VAL A 230 1.18 19.60 19.39
CA VAL A 230 1.09 19.09 18.02
C VAL A 230 0.64 20.22 17.10
N SER A 231 1.40 20.51 16.04
CA SER A 231 1.05 21.53 15.06
C SER A 231 0.60 20.91 13.74
N ILE A 232 -0.45 21.44 13.16
CA ILE A 232 -0.81 21.19 11.77
C ILE A 232 0.16 21.94 10.86
N GLU A 233 0.98 21.21 10.11
CA GLU A 233 1.89 21.73 9.09
C GLU A 233 1.51 21.23 7.70
N CYS A 234 0.59 21.90 7.04
CA CYS A 234 0.01 21.47 5.77
C CYS A 234 -0.03 22.59 4.73
N VAL A 235 -0.39 22.25 3.51
CA VAL A 235 -0.64 23.21 2.44
C VAL A 235 -2.13 23.57 2.45
N TRP A 236 -2.46 24.76 2.92
CA TRP A 236 -3.83 25.28 2.94
C TRP A 236 -4.23 25.79 1.54
N GLN A 237 -5.43 25.47 1.08
CA GLN A 237 -6.05 26.20 -0.04
C GLN A 237 -6.70 27.49 0.47
N ASP A 238 -7.41 27.42 1.58
CA ASP A 238 -7.95 28.55 2.32
C ASP A 238 -7.94 28.24 3.82
N LEU A 239 -6.90 28.66 4.51
CA LEU A 239 -6.74 28.40 5.95
C LEU A 239 -7.98 28.87 6.75
N ALA A 240 -8.58 30.00 6.41
CA ALA A 240 -9.71 30.52 7.16
C ALA A 240 -10.97 29.62 7.01
N ALA A 241 -11.11 28.94 5.89
CA ALA A 241 -12.23 28.03 5.65
C ALA A 241 -11.95 26.61 6.20
N GLU A 242 -10.68 26.14 6.16
CA GLU A 242 -10.33 24.75 6.40
C GLU A 242 -9.84 24.46 7.83
N ALA A 243 -9.29 25.45 8.53
CA ALA A 243 -8.59 25.23 9.80
C ALA A 243 -9.48 24.68 10.93
N ALA A 244 -10.76 25.04 10.96
CA ALA A 244 -11.67 24.58 12.01
C ALA A 244 -11.92 23.06 11.89
N ASP A 245 -12.12 22.58 10.68
CA ASP A 245 -12.36 21.16 10.40
C ASP A 245 -11.08 20.34 10.62
N ALA A 246 -9.92 20.84 10.18
CA ALA A 246 -8.63 20.21 10.42
C ALA A 246 -8.32 20.07 11.94
N LEU A 247 -8.57 21.11 12.72
CA LEU A 247 -8.41 21.05 14.19
C LEU A 247 -9.40 20.08 14.83
N ALA A 248 -10.63 20.00 14.30
CA ALA A 248 -11.62 19.05 14.80
C ALA A 248 -11.16 17.60 14.53
N ALA A 249 -10.63 17.30 13.34
CA ALA A 249 -10.09 15.99 12.98
C ALA A 249 -8.91 15.59 13.89
N VAL A 250 -7.97 16.51 14.15
CA VAL A 250 -6.85 16.25 15.06
C VAL A 250 -7.33 15.99 16.49
N ARG A 251 -8.26 16.80 17.00
CA ARG A 251 -8.80 16.64 18.36
C ARG A 251 -9.57 15.34 18.51
N GLU A 252 -10.32 14.95 17.50
CA GLU A 252 -11.00 13.66 17.46
C GLU A 252 -10.00 12.51 17.50
N ALA A 253 -8.99 12.54 16.63
CA ALA A 253 -7.92 11.54 16.61
C ALA A 253 -7.16 11.47 17.93
N ASP A 254 -6.93 12.62 18.59
CA ASP A 254 -6.27 12.71 19.90
C ASP A 254 -7.14 12.27 21.07
N GLY A 255 -8.46 12.34 20.98
CA GLY A 255 -9.41 12.03 22.07
C GLY A 255 -9.69 10.54 22.30
N PHE A 256 -9.40 9.67 21.34
CA PHE A 256 -9.63 8.23 21.47
C PHE A 256 -8.45 7.53 22.14
N PRO A 257 -8.67 6.82 23.28
CA PRO A 257 -7.64 5.92 23.81
C PRO A 257 -7.35 4.83 22.74
N ALA A 258 -6.08 4.44 22.61
CA ALA A 258 -5.69 3.25 21.86
C ALA A 258 -6.64 2.10 22.25
N ALA A 259 -7.10 1.32 21.25
CA ALA A 259 -7.98 0.20 21.50
C ALA A 259 -7.32 -0.73 22.52
N THR A 260 -7.76 -0.65 23.77
CA THR A 260 -7.39 -1.62 24.79
C THR A 260 -7.98 -2.96 24.36
N ALA A 261 -7.11 -3.96 24.31
CA ALA A 261 -7.47 -5.35 24.03
C ALA A 261 -8.78 -5.71 24.73
N ALA A 262 -9.68 -6.30 23.96
CA ALA A 262 -11.02 -6.66 24.36
C ALA A 262 -11.02 -7.49 25.66
N GLN A 263 -11.49 -6.89 26.73
CA GLN A 263 -12.00 -7.61 27.89
C GLN A 263 -13.47 -7.25 28.04
N ASP A 264 -14.27 -8.34 28.16
CA ASP A 264 -15.71 -8.38 28.43
C ASP A 264 -16.66 -8.23 27.23
N ARG A 265 -16.84 -9.34 26.50
CA ARG A 265 -18.11 -9.68 25.87
C ARG A 265 -18.77 -10.86 26.61
N PRO A 266 -20.08 -10.77 26.97
CA PRO A 266 -20.77 -11.90 27.57
C PRO A 266 -20.96 -13.02 26.55
N ALA A 267 -20.82 -14.27 27.04
CA ALA A 267 -20.99 -15.48 26.26
C ALA A 267 -22.39 -15.57 25.61
N PRO A 268 -22.50 -16.08 24.37
CA PRO A 268 -23.79 -16.26 23.73
C PRO A 268 -24.60 -17.37 24.39
N ARG A 269 -25.91 -17.11 24.60
CA ARG A 269 -26.89 -18.08 25.04
C ARG A 269 -27.20 -19.06 23.91
N ALA A 270 -27.11 -20.35 24.21
CA ALA A 270 -27.56 -21.41 23.31
C ALA A 270 -29.08 -21.30 23.05
N VAL A 271 -29.45 -21.23 21.78
CA VAL A 271 -30.85 -21.44 21.32
C VAL A 271 -30.90 -22.80 20.66
N THR A 272 -31.66 -23.69 21.26
CA THR A 272 -32.01 -24.99 20.67
C THR A 272 -33.18 -24.82 19.71
N GLY A 273 -32.93 -25.01 18.43
CA GLY A 273 -33.95 -25.08 17.38
C GLY A 273 -33.80 -26.37 16.56
N GLU A 274 -34.88 -27.02 16.27
CA GLU A 274 -34.95 -28.34 15.63
C GLU A 274 -34.44 -28.35 14.20
N LEU A 275 -33.67 -29.40 13.88
CA LEU A 275 -33.11 -29.67 12.55
C LEU A 275 -34.21 -30.06 11.56
N VAL A 276 -34.40 -29.27 10.52
CA VAL A 276 -35.07 -29.69 9.30
C VAL A 276 -34.05 -30.40 8.40
N SER A 277 -34.33 -31.68 8.12
CA SER A 277 -33.44 -32.52 7.31
C SER A 277 -33.48 -32.10 5.84
N VAL A 278 -32.33 -31.66 5.33
CA VAL A 278 -32.07 -31.56 3.87
C VAL A 278 -31.23 -32.77 3.47
N SER A 279 -31.64 -33.44 2.41
CA SER A 279 -31.05 -34.68 1.88
C SER A 279 -29.54 -34.52 1.57
N PRO A 280 -28.72 -35.57 1.77
CA PRO A 280 -27.29 -35.48 1.66
C PRO A 280 -26.81 -35.31 0.22
N ARG A 281 -25.97 -34.28 -0.04
CA ARG A 281 -25.12 -34.24 -1.23
C ARG A 281 -24.02 -35.29 -1.08
N PRO A 282 -23.73 -36.08 -2.13
CA PRO A 282 -22.60 -37.02 -2.11
C PRO A 282 -21.32 -36.25 -2.43
N THR A 283 -20.34 -36.45 -1.63
CA THR A 283 -18.92 -36.11 -1.64
C THR A 283 -18.53 -35.19 -0.50
N THR A 284 -17.80 -35.73 0.46
CA THR A 284 -17.29 -35.00 1.60
C THR A 284 -16.17 -34.07 1.19
N ALA A 285 -16.46 -32.76 1.11
CA ALA A 285 -15.42 -31.74 1.02
C ALA A 285 -14.52 -31.84 2.25
N ARG A 286 -13.19 -31.82 2.04
CA ARG A 286 -12.21 -31.76 3.11
C ARG A 286 -11.70 -30.34 3.27
N THR A 287 -11.62 -29.85 4.48
CA THR A 287 -11.06 -28.53 4.81
C THR A 287 -10.01 -28.67 5.91
N ALA A 288 -8.87 -28.01 5.76
CA ALA A 288 -7.81 -28.01 6.75
C ALA A 288 -7.12 -26.65 6.85
N VAL A 289 -6.64 -26.32 8.05
CA VAL A 289 -5.67 -25.22 8.28
C VAL A 289 -4.30 -25.77 7.88
N ILE A 290 -3.64 -25.10 6.93
CA ILE A 290 -2.32 -25.48 6.44
C ILE A 290 -1.19 -24.60 7.00
N SER A 291 -1.52 -23.38 7.42
CA SER A 291 -0.62 -22.48 8.14
C SER A 291 -1.39 -21.67 9.18
N ARG A 292 -0.73 -21.37 10.31
CA ARG A 292 -1.29 -20.49 11.36
C ARG A 292 -0.81 -19.06 11.26
N ASN A 293 -0.04 -18.73 10.26
CA ASN A 293 0.42 -17.38 9.95
C ASN A 293 0.69 -17.28 8.46
N GLY A 294 -0.06 -16.47 7.74
CA GLY A 294 0.14 -16.25 6.31
C GLY A 294 -1.01 -15.49 5.68
N GLY A 295 -0.67 -14.75 4.62
CA GLY A 295 -1.60 -14.01 3.80
C GLY A 295 -1.01 -13.74 2.42
N TRP A 296 -1.81 -13.16 1.55
CA TRP A 296 -1.42 -12.72 0.20
C TRP A 296 -2.22 -11.49 -0.22
N CYS A 297 -1.64 -10.68 -1.09
CA CYS A 297 -2.19 -9.41 -1.53
C CYS A 297 -3.57 -9.52 -2.19
N TRP A 298 -4.35 -8.45 -2.07
CA TRP A 298 -5.70 -8.31 -2.64
C TRP A 298 -5.69 -8.28 -4.17
N PHE A 299 -4.73 -7.62 -4.80
CA PHE A 299 -4.79 -7.23 -6.21
C PHE A 299 -3.71 -7.86 -7.09
N GLN A 300 -3.20 -9.02 -6.70
CA GLN A 300 -2.27 -9.83 -7.50
C GLN A 300 -2.99 -11.03 -8.12
N ASP A 301 -2.32 -11.70 -9.08
CA ASP A 301 -2.74 -13.00 -9.56
C ASP A 301 -2.65 -14.05 -8.45
N GLU A 302 -3.35 -15.18 -8.66
CA GLU A 302 -3.33 -16.26 -7.69
C GLU A 302 -1.92 -16.80 -7.52
N ARG A 303 -1.58 -17.04 -6.25
CA ARG A 303 -0.26 -17.53 -5.82
C ARG A 303 -0.29 -19.01 -5.48
N ALA A 304 -1.14 -19.76 -6.18
CA ALA A 304 -1.37 -21.16 -5.94
C ALA A 304 -1.56 -21.95 -7.23
N LEU A 305 -1.01 -23.18 -7.26
CA LEU A 305 -1.13 -24.13 -8.37
C LEU A 305 -1.28 -25.54 -7.83
N VAL A 306 -2.13 -26.36 -8.46
CA VAL A 306 -2.16 -27.81 -8.25
C VAL A 306 -1.36 -28.52 -9.33
N ASP A 307 -0.40 -29.35 -8.95
CA ASP A 307 0.24 -30.29 -9.89
C ASP A 307 -0.70 -31.49 -10.14
N PRO A 308 -1.30 -31.61 -11.33
CA PRO A 308 -2.25 -32.69 -11.60
C PRO A 308 -1.59 -34.08 -11.61
N ALA A 309 -0.27 -34.16 -11.80
CA ALA A 309 0.45 -35.42 -11.84
C ALA A 309 0.62 -36.04 -10.45
N THR A 310 0.70 -35.21 -9.40
CA THR A 310 0.96 -35.65 -8.01
C THR A 310 -0.19 -35.36 -7.07
N GLY A 311 -1.16 -34.51 -7.45
CA GLY A 311 -2.19 -33.99 -6.55
C GLY A 311 -1.64 -33.08 -5.45
N THR A 312 -0.47 -32.47 -5.71
CA THR A 312 0.18 -31.55 -4.77
C THR A 312 -0.24 -30.11 -5.05
N LEU A 313 -0.71 -29.44 -4.03
CA LEU A 313 -0.94 -27.97 -4.07
C LEU A 313 0.33 -27.25 -3.62
N LEU A 314 0.74 -26.29 -4.40
CA LEU A 314 1.71 -25.25 -4.01
C LEU A 314 0.97 -23.95 -3.76
N LEU A 315 1.18 -23.36 -2.60
CA LEU A 315 0.56 -22.09 -2.21
C LEU A 315 1.59 -21.16 -1.59
N GLY A 316 1.81 -20.00 -2.19
CA GLY A 316 2.65 -18.93 -1.66
C GLY A 316 1.92 -18.11 -0.61
N ALA A 317 2.61 -17.68 0.42
CA ALA A 317 2.11 -16.75 1.44
C ALA A 317 3.25 -15.96 2.07
N VAL A 318 2.94 -14.88 2.77
CA VAL A 318 3.90 -14.14 3.60
C VAL A 318 3.49 -14.28 5.06
N ALA A 319 4.44 -14.55 5.94
CA ALA A 319 4.19 -14.58 7.37
C ALA A 319 4.21 -13.15 7.94
N SER A 320 3.16 -12.75 8.65
CA SER A 320 3.05 -11.46 9.32
C SER A 320 3.73 -11.44 10.68
N THR A 321 4.25 -10.29 11.08
CA THR A 321 4.72 -10.04 12.45
C THR A 321 3.60 -10.15 13.48
N GLY A 322 2.34 -9.91 13.09
CA GLY A 322 1.15 -10.00 13.95
C GLY A 322 0.57 -11.40 14.11
N GLY A 323 0.98 -12.37 13.28
CA GLY A 323 0.49 -13.75 13.31
C GLY A 323 1.25 -14.68 14.24
N ALA A 324 0.87 -15.95 14.25
CA ALA A 324 1.53 -16.97 15.06
C ALA A 324 3.04 -17.06 14.76
N ASP A 325 3.87 -17.07 15.81
CA ASP A 325 5.35 -17.01 15.70
C ASP A 325 5.88 -15.77 14.92
N GLY A 326 5.09 -14.69 14.84
CA GLY A 326 5.39 -13.51 14.05
C GLY A 326 6.69 -12.82 14.41
N GLU A 327 7.07 -12.77 15.70
CA GLU A 327 8.37 -12.23 16.14
C GLU A 327 9.58 -12.90 15.47
N ARG A 328 9.45 -14.19 15.13
CA ARG A 328 10.52 -14.99 14.53
C ARG A 328 10.39 -15.12 13.03
N ARG A 329 9.18 -15.10 12.51
CA ARG A 329 8.85 -15.44 11.13
C ARG A 329 8.33 -14.27 10.32
N GLY A 330 8.07 -13.11 10.93
CA GLY A 330 7.55 -11.95 10.22
C GLY A 330 8.41 -11.59 9.02
N GLY A 331 7.79 -11.52 7.83
CA GLY A 331 8.45 -11.30 6.56
C GLY A 331 9.01 -12.55 5.86
N ASP A 332 8.81 -13.75 6.41
CA ASP A 332 9.15 -14.97 5.68
C ASP A 332 8.24 -15.12 4.45
N VAL A 333 8.84 -15.26 3.27
CA VAL A 333 8.14 -15.64 2.05
C VAL A 333 8.04 -17.15 2.03
N ASP A 334 6.85 -17.66 2.30
CA ASP A 334 6.57 -19.08 2.44
C ASP A 334 6.05 -19.71 1.16
N LEU A 335 6.38 -20.97 0.95
CA LEU A 335 5.72 -21.88 0.04
C LEU A 335 5.17 -23.08 0.82
N HIS A 336 3.87 -23.21 0.88
CA HIS A 336 3.19 -24.36 1.45
C HIS A 336 2.99 -25.44 0.39
N VAL A 337 3.57 -26.60 0.61
CA VAL A 337 3.47 -27.79 -0.26
C VAL A 337 2.51 -28.76 0.41
N VAL A 338 1.33 -28.94 -0.17
CA VAL A 338 0.21 -29.66 0.45
C VAL A 338 -0.15 -30.89 -0.37
N ASP A 339 -0.13 -32.07 0.26
CA ASP A 339 -0.68 -33.31 -0.30
C ASP A 339 -2.21 -33.28 -0.18
N LEU A 340 -2.89 -32.99 -1.28
CA LEU A 340 -4.35 -32.87 -1.31
C LEU A 340 -5.07 -34.21 -1.05
N ASP A 341 -4.45 -35.35 -1.37
CA ASP A 341 -5.07 -36.64 -1.09
C ASP A 341 -5.07 -36.98 0.41
N ARG A 342 -4.17 -36.33 1.15
CA ARG A 342 -4.05 -36.45 2.62
C ARG A 342 -4.53 -35.21 3.36
N LEU A 343 -5.21 -34.27 2.69
CA LEU A 343 -5.64 -33.01 3.31
C LEU A 343 -6.40 -33.25 4.61
N GLY A 344 -5.95 -32.62 5.70
CA GLY A 344 -6.48 -32.77 7.05
C GLY A 344 -5.83 -33.90 7.89
N GLU A 345 -4.92 -34.68 7.30
CA GLU A 345 -4.09 -35.62 8.05
C GLU A 345 -2.85 -34.93 8.64
N PRO A 346 -2.28 -35.42 9.72
CA PRO A 346 -0.96 -34.96 10.19
C PRO A 346 0.07 -35.04 9.05
N ASP A 347 0.93 -34.02 8.97
CA ASP A 347 2.02 -33.91 7.99
C ASP A 347 1.58 -33.86 6.51
N CYS A 348 0.31 -33.51 6.22
CA CYS A 348 -0.12 -33.26 4.84
C CYS A 348 0.51 -31.99 4.25
N THR A 349 1.09 -31.12 5.06
CA THR A 349 1.68 -29.83 4.64
C THR A 349 3.14 -29.77 5.04
N ARG A 350 3.98 -29.30 4.12
CA ARG A 350 5.36 -28.87 4.39
C ARG A 350 5.50 -27.40 4.00
N THR A 351 6.08 -26.59 4.87
CA THR A 351 6.38 -25.19 4.59
C THR A 351 7.86 -25.03 4.26
N VAL A 352 8.14 -24.42 3.13
CA VAL A 352 9.48 -24.04 2.68
C VAL A 352 9.58 -22.53 2.76
N VAL A 353 10.61 -22.01 3.43
CA VAL A 353 10.91 -20.56 3.43
C VAL A 353 11.75 -20.24 2.21
N LEU A 354 11.16 -19.56 1.22
CA LEU A 354 11.85 -19.13 0.01
C LEU A 354 12.81 -17.96 0.32
N HIS A 355 12.38 -17.02 1.17
CA HIS A 355 13.21 -15.94 1.69
C HIS A 355 12.85 -15.69 3.15
N ALA A 356 13.82 -15.68 4.04
CA ALA A 356 13.60 -15.45 5.46
C ALA A 356 13.65 -13.94 5.77
N GLY A 357 12.59 -13.41 6.39
CA GLY A 357 12.55 -12.02 6.86
C GLY A 357 12.73 -10.97 5.76
N LEU A 358 12.13 -11.19 4.56
CA LEU A 358 12.21 -10.23 3.47
C LEU A 358 11.54 -8.90 3.86
N GLU A 359 10.24 -8.94 4.12
CA GLU A 359 9.42 -7.82 4.60
C GLU A 359 8.08 -8.38 5.09
N SER A 360 7.55 -7.86 6.19
CA SER A 360 6.19 -8.23 6.63
C SER A 360 5.17 -7.45 5.82
N ASP A 361 4.94 -7.90 4.58
CA ASP A 361 3.97 -7.31 3.65
C ASP A 361 3.37 -8.42 2.77
N ASP A 362 2.05 -8.50 2.70
CA ASP A 362 1.33 -9.54 1.95
C ASP A 362 1.58 -9.49 0.44
N HIS A 363 2.12 -8.37 -0.08
CA HIS A 363 2.49 -8.21 -1.48
C HIS A 363 3.76 -8.97 -1.89
N ASP A 364 4.55 -9.42 -0.94
CA ASP A 364 5.81 -10.13 -1.23
C ASP A 364 5.58 -11.60 -1.59
N ASN A 365 4.35 -12.07 -1.55
CA ASN A 365 4.06 -13.46 -1.82
C ASN A 365 4.40 -13.88 -3.25
N PRO A 366 4.92 -15.13 -3.48
CA PRO A 366 5.53 -15.49 -4.74
C PRO A 366 4.52 -15.83 -5.85
N ALA A 367 4.79 -15.40 -7.08
CA ALA A 367 4.21 -15.97 -8.29
C ALA A 367 4.86 -17.33 -8.58
N LEU A 368 4.08 -18.33 -8.96
CA LEU A 368 4.53 -19.70 -9.16
C LEU A 368 4.41 -20.11 -10.62
N TRP A 369 5.40 -20.86 -11.11
CA TRP A 369 5.39 -21.45 -12.43
C TRP A 369 5.96 -22.86 -12.41
N ARG A 370 5.31 -23.79 -13.15
CA ARG A 370 5.84 -25.13 -13.36
C ARG A 370 6.55 -25.22 -14.71
N ARG A 371 7.84 -25.51 -14.69
CA ARG A 371 8.70 -25.65 -15.85
C ARG A 371 8.37 -26.92 -16.65
N ALA A 372 8.69 -26.88 -17.94
CA ALA A 372 8.54 -28.04 -18.82
C ALA A 372 9.39 -29.24 -18.37
N ASP A 373 10.52 -29.01 -17.69
CA ASP A 373 11.39 -30.06 -17.12
C ASP A 373 10.88 -30.62 -15.78
N GLY A 374 9.72 -30.16 -15.31
CA GLY A 374 9.07 -30.58 -14.07
C GLY A 374 9.54 -29.84 -12.83
N ARG A 375 10.54 -28.96 -12.93
CA ARG A 375 10.96 -28.08 -11.83
C ARG A 375 9.99 -26.91 -11.65
N TRP A 376 10.17 -26.16 -10.58
CA TRP A 376 9.34 -25.03 -10.21
C TRP A 376 10.14 -23.74 -10.21
N VAL A 377 9.46 -22.64 -10.52
CA VAL A 377 9.97 -21.27 -10.37
C VAL A 377 9.07 -20.52 -9.39
N ALA A 378 9.67 -19.77 -8.48
CA ALA A 378 8.99 -18.82 -7.61
C ALA A 378 9.60 -17.44 -7.84
N VAL A 379 8.77 -16.43 -8.15
CA VAL A 379 9.20 -15.04 -8.42
C VAL A 379 8.53 -14.11 -7.43
N TYR A 380 9.28 -13.24 -6.76
CA TYR A 380 8.78 -12.33 -5.72
C TYR A 380 9.64 -11.07 -5.62
N SER A 381 9.15 -10.05 -4.91
CA SER A 381 9.89 -8.81 -4.60
C SER A 381 9.49 -8.29 -3.23
N ARG A 382 10.21 -7.33 -2.69
CA ARG A 382 9.74 -6.47 -1.62
C ARG A 382 8.71 -5.47 -2.18
N HIS A 383 7.67 -5.18 -1.39
CA HIS A 383 6.65 -4.24 -1.85
C HIS A 383 7.18 -2.81 -1.91
N LYS A 384 7.60 -2.38 -3.11
CA LYS A 384 8.10 -1.02 -3.39
C LYS A 384 9.24 -0.55 -2.45
N SER A 385 9.90 -1.47 -1.76
CA SER A 385 10.97 -1.17 -0.80
C SER A 385 12.36 -1.31 -1.41
N ASP A 386 12.46 -1.99 -2.56
CA ASP A 386 13.67 -2.03 -3.40
C ASP A 386 13.33 -2.27 -4.87
N ASP A 387 14.33 -2.15 -5.75
CA ASP A 387 14.19 -2.28 -7.21
C ASP A 387 14.58 -3.68 -7.71
N LEU A 388 14.38 -4.73 -6.91
CA LEU A 388 14.77 -6.10 -7.26
C LEU A 388 13.55 -7.01 -7.48
N THR A 389 13.46 -7.62 -8.67
CA THR A 389 12.64 -8.80 -8.88
C THR A 389 13.50 -10.03 -8.62
N ARG A 390 13.13 -10.85 -7.64
CA ARG A 390 13.86 -12.04 -7.19
C ARG A 390 13.20 -13.31 -7.68
N TRP A 391 13.98 -14.37 -7.88
CA TRP A 391 13.44 -15.69 -8.17
C TRP A 391 14.34 -16.82 -7.69
N ARG A 392 13.72 -17.98 -7.53
CA ARG A 392 14.38 -19.25 -7.28
C ARG A 392 13.84 -20.30 -8.24
N VAL A 393 14.66 -21.28 -8.56
CA VAL A 393 14.29 -22.49 -9.31
C VAL A 393 14.50 -23.68 -8.39
N SER A 394 13.55 -24.63 -8.32
CA SER A 394 13.75 -25.85 -7.52
C SER A 394 14.87 -26.71 -8.12
N GLU A 395 15.59 -27.45 -7.29
CA GLU A 395 16.70 -28.29 -7.74
C GLU A 395 16.23 -29.48 -8.58
N GLY A 396 15.01 -29.97 -8.30
CA GLY A 396 14.35 -31.06 -9.02
C GLY A 396 12.84 -30.84 -9.08
N ALA A 397 12.09 -31.88 -9.40
CA ALA A 397 10.62 -31.86 -9.40
C ALA A 397 10.02 -31.76 -7.97
N ASP A 398 10.78 -32.07 -6.94
CA ASP A 398 10.37 -31.88 -5.54
C ASP A 398 10.35 -30.38 -5.19
N PRO A 399 9.17 -29.79 -4.93
CA PRO A 399 9.03 -28.37 -4.62
C PRO A 399 9.49 -28.00 -3.20
N THR A 400 10.07 -28.92 -2.46
CA THR A 400 10.61 -28.64 -1.12
C THR A 400 12.09 -28.29 -1.11
N VAL A 401 12.81 -28.44 -2.23
CA VAL A 401 14.24 -28.17 -2.35
C VAL A 401 14.51 -27.15 -3.44
N TRP A 402 15.04 -25.99 -3.06
CA TRP A 402 15.22 -24.84 -3.94
C TRP A 402 16.70 -24.45 -4.08
N GLY A 403 17.09 -24.08 -5.28
CA GLY A 403 18.40 -23.51 -5.61
C GLY A 403 18.58 -22.10 -5.04
N PRO A 404 19.75 -21.49 -5.29
CA PRO A 404 20.05 -20.16 -4.79
C PRO A 404 19.10 -19.10 -5.36
N GLU A 405 18.84 -18.05 -4.57
CA GLU A 405 18.12 -16.87 -5.03
C GLU A 405 18.92 -16.12 -6.09
N GLN A 406 18.23 -15.67 -7.11
CA GLN A 406 18.71 -14.79 -8.16
C GLN A 406 17.86 -13.53 -8.21
N SER A 407 18.34 -12.46 -8.84
CA SER A 407 17.58 -11.22 -8.96
C SER A 407 17.86 -10.48 -10.26
N PHE A 408 16.87 -9.74 -10.73
CA PHE A 408 16.99 -8.70 -11.75
C PHE A 408 16.90 -7.34 -11.06
N ASP A 409 17.93 -6.52 -11.26
CA ASP A 409 17.98 -5.17 -10.74
C ASP A 409 17.46 -4.19 -11.79
N TRP A 410 16.30 -3.57 -11.52
CA TRP A 410 15.65 -2.62 -12.42
C TRP A 410 16.45 -1.34 -12.60
N THR A 411 17.33 -0.98 -11.66
CA THR A 411 18.23 0.17 -11.79
C THR A 411 19.27 -0.02 -12.89
N SER A 412 19.61 -1.28 -13.20
CA SER A 412 20.55 -1.63 -14.28
C SER A 412 20.08 -1.23 -15.69
N LEU A 413 18.82 -0.83 -15.84
CA LEU A 413 18.29 -0.31 -17.11
C LEU A 413 18.71 1.15 -17.40
N PHE A 414 19.33 1.82 -16.46
CA PHE A 414 19.67 3.23 -16.53
C PHE A 414 21.17 3.44 -16.34
N ASP A 415 21.79 4.16 -17.25
CA ASP A 415 23.20 4.59 -17.10
C ASP A 415 23.32 5.80 -16.16
N ASP A 416 22.22 6.53 -15.98
CA ASP A 416 22.15 7.78 -15.24
C ASP A 416 20.96 7.78 -14.27
N PRO A 417 21.17 8.00 -12.95
CA PRO A 417 20.11 8.14 -11.96
C PRO A 417 19.09 9.25 -12.27
N GLU A 418 19.49 10.32 -12.97
CA GLU A 418 18.56 11.37 -13.38
C GLU A 418 17.56 10.89 -14.42
N GLN A 419 18.02 10.10 -15.39
CA GLN A 419 17.13 9.46 -16.37
C GLN A 419 16.14 8.52 -15.69
N MET A 420 16.60 7.72 -14.73
CA MET A 420 15.76 6.86 -13.93
C MET A 420 14.65 7.66 -13.20
N ARG A 421 15.02 8.76 -12.52
CA ARG A 421 14.06 9.64 -11.83
C ARG A 421 13.07 10.29 -12.79
N ALA A 422 13.55 10.80 -13.93
CA ALA A 422 12.71 11.44 -14.96
C ALA A 422 11.64 10.49 -15.52
N LEU A 423 11.94 9.20 -15.59
CA LEU A 423 11.00 8.15 -16.00
C LEU A 423 10.18 7.57 -14.84
N GLY A 424 10.32 8.11 -13.63
CA GLY A 424 9.61 7.64 -12.45
C GLY A 424 10.14 6.30 -11.90
N GLY A 425 11.40 5.95 -12.16
CA GLY A 425 12.08 4.78 -11.60
C GLY A 425 12.58 5.03 -10.17
N GLY A 426 13.06 3.95 -9.49
CA GLY A 426 13.59 4.02 -8.13
C GLY A 426 12.53 4.16 -7.03
N ARG A 427 11.30 3.75 -7.32
CA ARG A 427 10.20 3.68 -6.36
C ARG A 427 9.90 2.27 -5.87
N GLY A 428 10.81 1.33 -6.18
CA GLY A 428 10.64 -0.08 -5.94
C GLY A 428 9.71 -0.77 -6.94
N VAL A 429 9.62 -2.08 -6.84
CA VAL A 429 8.81 -2.94 -7.72
C VAL A 429 7.87 -3.82 -6.91
N THR A 430 6.76 -4.25 -7.55
CA THR A 430 5.78 -5.12 -6.89
C THR A 430 4.88 -5.82 -7.92
N TYR A 431 4.04 -6.77 -7.47
CA TYR A 431 3.02 -7.45 -8.27
C TYR A 431 3.60 -8.30 -9.41
N GLN A 432 4.44 -9.29 -9.08
CA GLN A 432 4.94 -10.26 -10.05
C GLN A 432 3.81 -11.20 -10.49
N ASN A 433 3.62 -11.33 -11.81
CA ASN A 433 2.63 -12.22 -12.41
C ASN A 433 3.29 -12.95 -13.58
N VAL A 434 3.37 -14.28 -13.53
CA VAL A 434 4.12 -15.09 -14.50
C VAL A 434 3.15 -15.82 -15.43
N HIS A 435 3.29 -15.58 -16.73
CA HIS A 435 2.48 -16.19 -17.77
C HIS A 435 3.33 -16.60 -18.97
N ALA A 436 2.93 -17.66 -19.69
CA ALA A 436 3.57 -18.07 -20.93
C ALA A 436 2.83 -17.49 -22.15
N LEU A 437 3.60 -17.06 -23.16
CA LEU A 437 3.10 -16.67 -24.48
C LEU A 437 4.11 -17.12 -25.53
N ASP A 438 3.65 -17.90 -26.50
CA ASP A 438 4.48 -18.40 -27.63
C ASP A 438 5.79 -19.09 -27.16
N GLY A 439 5.75 -19.80 -26.02
CA GLY A 439 6.91 -20.50 -25.45
C GLY A 439 7.90 -19.60 -24.71
N VAL A 440 7.58 -18.33 -24.50
CA VAL A 440 8.36 -17.36 -23.72
C VAL A 440 7.61 -17.03 -22.44
N LEU A 441 8.26 -17.09 -21.29
CA LEU A 441 7.66 -16.60 -20.06
C LEU A 441 7.74 -15.08 -19.98
N HIS A 442 6.65 -14.49 -19.55
CA HIS A 442 6.50 -13.07 -19.23
C HIS A 442 6.23 -12.93 -17.74
N CYS A 443 7.04 -12.16 -17.04
CA CYS A 443 6.78 -11.75 -15.67
C CYS A 443 6.35 -10.27 -15.69
N PHE A 444 5.06 -10.01 -15.55
CA PHE A 444 4.53 -8.66 -15.45
C PHE A 444 4.79 -8.13 -14.04
N VAL A 445 5.25 -6.89 -13.98
CA VAL A 445 5.70 -6.22 -12.75
C VAL A 445 5.21 -4.78 -12.78
N ARG A 446 4.70 -4.28 -11.67
CA ARG A 446 4.49 -2.86 -11.46
C ARG A 446 5.85 -2.25 -11.12
N ALA A 447 6.45 -1.49 -12.04
CA ALA A 447 7.83 -1.03 -11.94
C ALA A 447 7.95 0.46 -12.31
N ILE A 448 8.61 0.79 -13.42
CA ILE A 448 8.90 2.17 -13.84
C ILE A 448 7.62 3.01 -13.90
N ASN A 449 7.57 4.12 -13.18
CA ASN A 449 6.39 5.00 -13.04
C ASN A 449 5.15 4.30 -12.45
N ASP A 450 5.33 3.20 -11.70
CA ASP A 450 4.25 2.30 -11.29
C ASP A 450 3.41 1.75 -12.47
N ASP A 451 3.94 1.78 -13.67
CA ASP A 451 3.31 1.23 -14.86
C ASP A 451 3.56 -0.28 -14.98
N PRO A 452 2.68 -1.02 -15.68
CA PRO A 452 2.94 -2.40 -16.03
C PRO A 452 4.15 -2.48 -16.98
N CYS A 453 5.24 -3.02 -16.46
CA CYS A 453 6.41 -3.44 -17.22
C CYS A 453 6.49 -4.97 -17.20
N TYR A 454 7.39 -5.56 -17.96
CA TYR A 454 7.58 -7.00 -17.91
C TYR A 454 9.02 -7.41 -18.17
N LEU A 455 9.40 -8.51 -17.54
CA LEU A 455 10.58 -9.29 -17.85
C LEU A 455 10.20 -10.47 -18.74
N VAL A 456 11.14 -10.96 -19.54
CA VAL A 456 10.98 -12.17 -20.36
C VAL A 456 12.04 -13.20 -20.01
N SER A 457 11.65 -14.48 -20.08
CA SER A 457 12.56 -15.61 -19.95
C SER A 457 12.39 -16.55 -21.15
N HIS A 458 13.51 -16.85 -21.81
CA HIS A 458 13.57 -17.78 -22.94
C HIS A 458 14.07 -19.19 -22.54
N ASP A 459 14.37 -19.39 -21.25
CA ASP A 459 14.85 -20.63 -20.66
C ASP A 459 13.91 -21.14 -19.54
N ASP A 460 12.62 -20.87 -19.73
CA ASP A 460 11.55 -21.34 -18.85
C ASP A 460 11.72 -20.89 -17.39
N GLY A 461 12.12 -19.64 -17.16
CA GLY A 461 12.26 -19.02 -15.83
C GLY A 461 13.63 -19.23 -15.17
N GLY A 462 14.63 -19.75 -15.88
CA GLY A 462 15.99 -19.86 -15.36
C GLY A 462 16.70 -18.52 -15.25
N THR A 463 16.53 -17.67 -16.29
CA THR A 463 17.06 -16.29 -16.33
C THR A 463 16.00 -15.33 -16.86
N TRP A 464 16.09 -14.07 -16.45
CA TRP A 464 15.15 -13.03 -16.83
C TRP A 464 15.87 -11.80 -17.37
N GLN A 465 15.27 -11.16 -18.36
CA GLN A 465 15.76 -9.91 -18.96
C GLN A 465 14.58 -8.95 -19.19
N PHE A 466 14.86 -7.65 -19.28
CA PHE A 466 13.84 -6.65 -19.57
C PHE A 466 13.16 -6.90 -20.91
N GLY A 467 11.85 -7.07 -20.90
CA GLY A 467 11.02 -7.28 -22.08
C GLY A 467 10.40 -6.00 -22.62
N GLY A 468 10.08 -5.04 -21.75
CA GLY A 468 9.51 -3.75 -22.16
C GLY A 468 8.51 -3.14 -21.18
N ARG A 469 7.98 -1.99 -21.57
CA ARG A 469 6.80 -1.36 -20.94
C ARG A 469 5.54 -1.80 -21.70
N LEU A 470 4.58 -2.33 -20.97
CA LEU A 470 3.33 -2.80 -21.58
C LEU A 470 2.38 -1.65 -21.86
N LEU A 471 2.15 -0.83 -20.85
CA LEU A 471 1.28 0.35 -20.90
C LEU A 471 1.95 1.51 -20.17
N THR A 472 1.48 2.72 -20.45
CA THR A 472 1.89 3.93 -19.73
C THR A 472 0.68 4.66 -19.18
N ARG A 473 0.85 5.34 -18.04
CA ARG A 473 -0.17 6.19 -17.41
C ARG A 473 0.42 7.55 -17.10
N GLU A 474 -0.43 8.56 -17.07
CA GLU A 474 -0.08 9.81 -16.46
C GLU A 474 0.04 9.64 -14.95
N LYS A 475 1.09 10.17 -14.34
CA LYS A 475 1.27 10.12 -12.90
C LYS A 475 0.46 11.26 -12.28
N VAL A 476 -0.72 10.94 -11.76
CA VAL A 476 -1.64 11.90 -11.15
C VAL A 476 -1.81 11.73 -9.65
N GLY A 477 -1.34 10.62 -9.08
CA GLY A 477 -1.40 10.32 -7.67
C GLY A 477 -0.08 9.74 -7.16
N TYR A 478 -0.09 9.28 -5.90
CA TYR A 478 1.06 8.65 -5.27
C TYR A 478 1.50 7.37 -6.01
N VAL A 479 0.53 6.52 -6.34
CA VAL A 479 0.73 5.29 -7.11
C VAL A 479 -0.22 5.23 -8.30
N ASN A 480 0.13 4.47 -9.34
CA ASN A 480 -0.78 4.18 -10.45
C ASN A 480 -1.64 2.95 -10.15
N GLY A 481 -2.67 2.75 -10.97
CA GLY A 481 -3.71 1.74 -10.77
C GLY A 481 -3.24 0.28 -10.91
N TYR A 482 -4.19 -0.61 -11.04
CA TYR A 482 -4.00 -2.06 -11.02
C TYR A 482 -4.10 -2.68 -12.40
N ALA A 483 -3.45 -3.83 -12.57
CA ALA A 483 -3.61 -4.72 -13.72
C ALA A 483 -3.77 -6.16 -13.24
N ARG A 484 -4.62 -6.92 -13.91
CA ARG A 484 -4.84 -8.35 -13.72
C ARG A 484 -4.62 -9.07 -15.03
N TYR A 485 -4.00 -10.23 -15.00
CA TYR A 485 -3.64 -11.00 -16.19
C TYR A 485 -4.26 -12.39 -16.14
N ALA A 486 -4.55 -12.96 -17.30
CA ALA A 486 -5.00 -14.33 -17.44
C ALA A 486 -4.43 -14.95 -18.71
N SER A 487 -3.78 -16.07 -18.59
CA SER A 487 -3.56 -17.04 -19.66
C SER A 487 -4.61 -18.15 -19.57
N GLY A 488 -4.60 -19.10 -20.48
CA GLY A 488 -5.56 -20.21 -20.42
C GLY A 488 -5.40 -21.08 -19.18
N THR A 489 -6.38 -21.91 -18.90
CA THR A 489 -6.47 -22.72 -17.69
C THR A 489 -5.42 -23.82 -17.55
N ARG A 490 -4.67 -24.12 -18.61
CA ARG A 490 -3.66 -25.19 -18.66
C ARG A 490 -2.25 -24.62 -18.73
N LEU A 491 -1.41 -25.09 -17.83
CA LEU A 491 0.01 -24.76 -17.80
C LEU A 491 0.67 -25.03 -19.18
N GLY A 492 1.18 -23.97 -19.83
CA GLY A 492 2.21 -24.10 -20.84
C GLY A 492 1.81 -24.06 -22.30
N THR A 493 0.58 -23.69 -22.72
CA THR A 493 0.18 -23.68 -24.16
C THR A 493 -0.67 -22.49 -24.55
N ASP A 494 -0.33 -21.27 -24.08
CA ASP A 494 -1.16 -20.11 -24.38
C ASP A 494 -0.66 -19.35 -25.61
N ASP A 495 -1.58 -19.15 -26.53
CA ASP A 495 -1.45 -18.29 -27.71
C ASP A 495 -1.82 -16.83 -27.39
N ARG A 496 -2.28 -16.58 -26.14
CA ARG A 496 -2.83 -15.28 -25.73
C ARG A 496 -2.76 -15.10 -24.21
N ILE A 497 -2.43 -13.89 -23.79
CA ILE A 497 -2.57 -13.42 -22.40
C ILE A 497 -3.57 -12.27 -22.40
N ASP A 498 -4.69 -12.41 -21.70
CA ASP A 498 -5.67 -11.36 -21.49
C ASP A 498 -5.28 -10.50 -20.27
N LEU A 499 -5.66 -9.23 -20.28
CA LEU A 499 -5.46 -8.34 -19.13
C LEU A 499 -6.67 -7.41 -18.95
N ILE A 500 -6.98 -7.10 -17.70
CA ILE A 500 -7.84 -5.96 -17.32
C ILE A 500 -7.04 -4.97 -16.49
N ILE A 501 -7.30 -3.69 -16.67
CA ILE A 501 -6.50 -2.62 -16.08
C ILE A 501 -7.35 -1.38 -15.78
N THR A 502 -6.95 -0.63 -14.73
CA THR A 502 -7.48 0.70 -14.42
C THR A 502 -6.57 1.79 -14.98
N GLU A 503 -7.13 2.92 -15.38
CA GLU A 503 -6.36 4.08 -15.84
C GLU A 503 -5.58 4.77 -14.71
N HIS A 504 -6.15 4.83 -13.50
CA HIS A 504 -5.57 5.42 -12.30
C HIS A 504 -5.74 4.50 -11.09
N HIS A 505 -5.24 4.92 -9.92
CA HIS A 505 -5.47 4.20 -8.68
C HIS A 505 -6.92 4.42 -8.22
N PRO A 506 -7.70 3.36 -8.06
CA PRO A 506 -9.14 3.51 -7.76
C PRO A 506 -9.43 3.95 -6.34
N ARG A 507 -8.47 3.95 -5.41
CA ARG A 507 -8.65 4.58 -4.11
C ARG A 507 -8.84 6.09 -4.24
N ASP A 508 -8.04 6.72 -5.10
CA ASP A 508 -7.91 8.17 -5.17
C ASP A 508 -8.72 8.79 -6.32
N PHE A 509 -9.06 8.00 -7.34
CA PHE A 509 -9.67 8.52 -8.58
C PHE A 509 -10.83 7.63 -9.03
N ALA A 510 -11.84 8.29 -9.59
CA ALA A 510 -12.89 7.59 -10.34
C ALA A 510 -12.26 6.88 -11.54
N THR A 511 -12.40 5.55 -11.59
CA THR A 511 -11.73 4.70 -12.58
C THR A 511 -12.69 3.75 -13.28
N SER A 512 -12.41 3.51 -14.55
CA SER A 512 -13.04 2.48 -15.37
C SER A 512 -12.18 1.21 -15.41
N ILE A 513 -12.71 0.12 -15.96
CA ILE A 513 -11.94 -1.09 -16.27
C ILE A 513 -11.83 -1.24 -17.78
N TRP A 514 -10.59 -1.51 -18.23
CA TRP A 514 -10.23 -1.66 -19.64
C TRP A 514 -9.63 -3.05 -19.87
N HIS A 515 -9.95 -3.66 -21.02
CA HIS A 515 -9.49 -4.97 -21.40
C HIS A 515 -8.67 -4.92 -22.69
N GLY A 516 -7.58 -5.64 -22.73
CA GLY A 516 -6.80 -5.95 -23.90
C GLY A 516 -6.22 -7.37 -23.82
N TYR A 517 -5.54 -7.80 -24.88
CA TYR A 517 -4.82 -9.05 -24.84
C TYR A 517 -3.53 -9.03 -25.66
N LEU A 518 -2.59 -9.85 -25.26
CA LEU A 518 -1.31 -10.08 -25.94
C LEU A 518 -1.40 -11.34 -26.80
N ALA A 519 -1.04 -11.23 -28.07
CA ALA A 519 -0.91 -12.35 -29.01
C ALA A 519 -0.02 -11.96 -30.16
N GLY A 520 0.78 -12.91 -30.69
CA GLY A 520 1.64 -12.69 -31.84
C GLY A 520 2.56 -11.48 -31.73
N GLY A 521 3.13 -11.24 -30.53
CA GLY A 521 4.01 -10.11 -30.24
C GLY A 521 3.35 -8.73 -30.27
N ARG A 522 2.02 -8.66 -30.09
CA ARG A 522 1.24 -7.41 -30.11
C ARG A 522 0.20 -7.35 -28.98
N LEU A 523 -0.12 -6.14 -28.58
CA LEU A 523 -1.27 -5.83 -27.74
C LEU A 523 -2.48 -5.49 -28.62
N HIS A 524 -3.63 -6.08 -28.29
CA HIS A 524 -4.88 -5.97 -29.04
C HIS A 524 -6.04 -5.52 -28.17
N ARG A 525 -7.06 -4.95 -28.79
CA ARG A 525 -8.42 -4.79 -28.24
C ARG A 525 -9.21 -6.09 -28.32
N ALA A 526 -10.35 -6.17 -27.64
CA ALA A 526 -11.26 -7.32 -27.68
C ALA A 526 -11.72 -7.69 -29.11
N ASP A 527 -11.84 -6.71 -30.00
CA ASP A 527 -12.24 -6.88 -31.39
C ASP A 527 -11.11 -7.37 -32.33
N GLY A 528 -9.92 -7.62 -31.79
CA GLY A 528 -8.75 -8.03 -32.54
C GLY A 528 -7.92 -6.90 -33.14
N THR A 529 -8.35 -5.65 -32.99
CA THR A 529 -7.58 -4.49 -33.49
C THR A 529 -6.27 -4.36 -32.72
N ALA A 530 -5.15 -4.36 -33.43
CA ALA A 530 -3.82 -4.19 -32.85
C ALA A 530 -3.64 -2.74 -32.34
N VAL A 531 -3.23 -2.59 -31.08
CA VAL A 531 -2.94 -1.31 -30.43
C VAL A 531 -1.46 -0.97 -30.56
N SER A 532 -0.57 -1.92 -30.23
CA SER A 532 0.89 -1.73 -30.31
C SER A 532 1.64 -3.05 -30.43
N GLY A 533 2.91 -2.99 -30.84
CA GLY A 533 3.85 -4.11 -30.69
C GLY A 533 4.39 -4.22 -29.26
N LEU A 534 4.88 -5.39 -28.90
CA LEU A 534 5.65 -5.64 -27.68
C LEU A 534 7.13 -5.22 -27.85
N GLY A 535 7.94 -5.36 -26.78
CA GLY A 535 9.37 -5.08 -26.82
C GLY A 535 9.71 -3.60 -26.81
N ARG A 536 8.85 -2.77 -26.23
CA ARG A 536 9.08 -1.31 -26.14
C ARG A 536 10.11 -0.98 -25.07
N GLY A 537 11.16 -0.26 -25.47
CA GLY A 537 12.13 0.31 -24.56
C GLY A 537 11.52 1.37 -23.60
N LEU A 538 12.32 1.81 -22.67
CA LEU A 538 11.88 2.77 -21.61
C LEU A 538 11.42 4.11 -22.18
N GLU A 539 12.10 4.60 -23.22
CA GLU A 539 11.83 5.91 -23.86
C GLU A 539 10.72 5.89 -24.91
N GLN A 540 10.28 4.71 -25.32
CA GLN A 540 9.25 4.59 -26.33
C GLN A 540 7.85 4.78 -25.70
N ALA A 541 7.03 5.60 -26.35
CA ALA A 541 5.64 5.77 -25.94
C ALA A 541 4.92 4.42 -25.99
N ALA A 542 4.40 3.97 -24.84
CA ALA A 542 3.52 2.83 -24.74
C ALA A 542 2.05 3.28 -24.80
N PRO A 543 1.11 2.40 -25.20
CA PRO A 543 -0.31 2.75 -25.20
C PRO A 543 -0.81 3.00 -23.76
N ARG A 544 -1.97 3.66 -23.67
CA ARG A 544 -2.69 3.90 -22.43
C ARG A 544 -3.79 2.85 -22.23
N ALA A 545 -4.33 2.77 -21.01
CA ALA A 545 -5.46 1.90 -20.73
C ALA A 545 -6.67 2.23 -21.61
N GLU A 546 -6.93 3.52 -21.86
CA GLU A 546 -8.05 4.03 -22.67
C GLU A 546 -7.94 3.68 -24.17
N ASP A 547 -6.77 3.25 -24.62
CA ASP A 547 -6.60 2.72 -25.97
C ASP A 547 -7.15 1.27 -26.12
N LEU A 548 -7.49 0.62 -25.01
CA LEU A 548 -8.03 -0.73 -24.95
C LEU A 548 -9.57 -0.74 -25.06
N THR A 549 -10.17 -1.92 -24.92
CA THR A 549 -11.63 -2.06 -24.87
C THR A 549 -12.17 -1.80 -23.49
N ARG A 550 -13.09 -0.85 -23.34
CA ARG A 550 -13.70 -0.57 -22.05
C ARG A 550 -14.66 -1.69 -21.63
N VAL A 551 -14.44 -2.25 -20.44
CA VAL A 551 -15.28 -3.28 -19.80
C VAL A 551 -16.36 -2.61 -18.95
N LEU A 552 -15.96 -1.75 -18.03
CA LEU A 552 -16.84 -1.05 -17.09
C LEU A 552 -16.53 0.44 -17.13
N ALA A 553 -17.55 1.27 -17.31
CA ALA A 553 -17.38 2.72 -17.28
C ALA A 553 -17.62 3.27 -15.87
N SER A 554 -16.72 4.09 -15.35
CA SER A 554 -17.01 4.96 -14.21
C SER A 554 -18.22 5.85 -14.52
N GLY A 555 -19.09 6.09 -13.55
CA GLY A 555 -20.34 6.80 -13.71
C GLY A 555 -21.51 5.98 -14.31
N SER A 556 -21.29 4.70 -14.62
CA SER A 556 -22.38 3.81 -15.08
C SER A 556 -23.22 3.30 -13.89
N THR A 557 -24.49 2.92 -14.17
CA THR A 557 -25.44 2.46 -13.15
C THR A 557 -25.62 0.94 -13.19
N TRP A 558 -25.36 0.27 -12.07
CA TRP A 558 -25.51 -1.17 -11.89
C TRP A 558 -26.16 -1.48 -10.54
N GLY A 559 -27.11 -2.41 -10.51
CA GLY A 559 -27.81 -2.77 -9.27
C GLY A 559 -28.53 -1.59 -8.59
N GLY A 560 -28.94 -0.58 -9.38
CA GLY A 560 -29.61 0.62 -8.87
C GLY A 560 -28.70 1.71 -8.31
N ALA A 561 -27.37 1.52 -8.37
CA ALA A 561 -26.38 2.47 -7.85
C ALA A 561 -25.42 2.93 -8.96
N THR A 562 -24.91 4.14 -8.86
CA THR A 562 -23.86 4.67 -9.74
C THR A 562 -22.49 4.14 -9.28
N ILE A 563 -21.77 3.47 -10.18
CA ILE A 563 -20.44 2.92 -9.90
C ILE A 563 -19.37 3.95 -10.30
N THR A 564 -18.46 4.23 -9.40
CA THR A 564 -17.46 5.30 -9.62
C THR A 564 -16.02 4.80 -9.67
N HIS A 565 -15.55 4.08 -8.65
CA HIS A 565 -14.17 3.62 -8.49
C HIS A 565 -14.14 2.10 -8.62
N ALA A 566 -13.59 1.60 -9.71
CA ALA A 566 -13.61 0.17 -10.00
C ALA A 566 -12.22 -0.46 -9.86
N TRP A 567 -12.16 -1.65 -9.24
CA TRP A 567 -10.97 -2.47 -9.04
C TRP A 567 -11.02 -3.76 -9.83
N THR A 568 -9.87 -4.20 -10.31
CA THR A 568 -9.69 -5.53 -10.91
C THR A 568 -9.61 -6.59 -9.81
N THR A 569 -10.58 -7.52 -9.74
CA THR A 569 -10.60 -8.56 -8.70
C THR A 569 -10.06 -9.89 -9.20
N ASP A 570 -10.61 -10.43 -10.27
CA ASP A 570 -10.13 -11.66 -10.93
C ASP A 570 -10.40 -11.63 -12.43
N LEU A 571 -9.63 -12.40 -13.19
CA LEU A 571 -9.74 -12.55 -14.64
C LEU A 571 -9.41 -14.00 -15.03
N ARG A 572 -10.26 -14.63 -15.83
CA ARG A 572 -10.04 -15.98 -16.33
C ARG A 572 -10.33 -16.07 -17.82
N ARG A 573 -9.50 -16.84 -18.52
CA ARG A 573 -9.72 -17.21 -19.92
C ARG A 573 -9.93 -18.72 -20.00
N PHE A 574 -11.03 -19.13 -20.63
CA PHE A 574 -11.45 -20.52 -20.76
C PHE A 574 -11.03 -21.12 -22.11
N ALA A 575 -11.01 -22.46 -22.18
CA ALA A 575 -10.53 -23.19 -23.36
C ALA A 575 -11.38 -22.95 -24.62
N ASP A 576 -12.65 -22.58 -24.49
CA ASP A 576 -13.52 -22.20 -25.58
C ASP A 576 -13.31 -20.77 -26.10
N GLY A 577 -12.46 -20.00 -25.43
CA GLY A 577 -12.17 -18.61 -25.72
C GLY A 577 -13.03 -17.60 -24.97
N THR A 578 -13.93 -18.05 -24.10
CA THR A 578 -14.66 -17.18 -23.16
C THR A 578 -13.67 -16.51 -22.21
N VAL A 579 -13.87 -15.21 -21.93
CA VAL A 579 -13.13 -14.49 -20.89
C VAL A 579 -14.12 -13.95 -19.87
N VAL A 580 -13.84 -14.18 -18.60
CA VAL A 580 -14.66 -13.72 -17.48
C VAL A 580 -13.84 -12.82 -16.55
N ALA A 581 -14.42 -11.70 -16.17
CA ALA A 581 -13.83 -10.77 -15.20
C ALA A 581 -14.73 -10.60 -13.98
N LEU A 582 -14.14 -10.62 -12.81
CA LEU A 582 -14.76 -10.22 -11.55
C LEU A 582 -14.15 -8.89 -11.13
N MET A 583 -15.00 -7.95 -10.73
CA MET A 583 -14.62 -6.59 -10.35
C MET A 583 -15.32 -6.21 -9.07
N THR A 584 -14.68 -5.36 -8.26
CA THR A 584 -15.34 -4.62 -7.17
C THR A 584 -15.36 -3.14 -7.51
N ALA A 585 -16.37 -2.42 -7.05
CA ALA A 585 -16.45 -0.98 -7.26
C ALA A 585 -17.24 -0.29 -6.15
N ARG A 586 -16.88 0.97 -5.86
CA ARG A 586 -17.67 1.83 -4.98
C ARG A 586 -18.95 2.25 -5.68
N ALA A 587 -20.05 2.21 -4.93
CA ALA A 587 -21.36 2.61 -5.40
C ALA A 587 -21.74 3.95 -4.78
N ASP A 588 -22.30 4.85 -5.61
CA ASP A 588 -22.76 6.18 -5.22
C ASP A 588 -21.71 7.07 -4.52
N ASP A 589 -20.44 6.80 -4.76
CA ASP A 589 -19.33 7.65 -4.34
C ASP A 589 -19.20 8.84 -5.28
N THR A 590 -19.95 9.91 -5.00
CA THR A 590 -20.02 11.11 -5.84
C THR A 590 -18.92 12.11 -5.55
N LEU A 591 -18.11 11.88 -4.53
CA LEU A 591 -17.15 12.87 -4.04
C LEU A 591 -15.81 12.82 -4.79
N GLY A 592 -15.65 11.88 -5.72
CA GLY A 592 -14.53 11.82 -6.68
C GLY A 592 -13.18 11.41 -6.11
N THR A 593 -12.93 11.62 -4.82
CA THR A 593 -11.72 11.20 -4.10
C THR A 593 -12.09 10.70 -2.71
N ALA A 594 -11.33 9.76 -2.19
CA ALA A 594 -11.42 9.27 -0.81
C ALA A 594 -11.31 10.39 0.24
N THR A 595 -10.68 11.50 -0.12
CA THR A 595 -10.35 12.65 0.73
C THR A 595 -11.55 13.45 1.25
N SER A 596 -12.75 13.17 0.77
CA SER A 596 -13.97 13.90 1.16
C SER A 596 -14.89 13.11 2.07
N ARG A 597 -14.50 11.89 2.48
CA ARG A 597 -15.25 11.05 3.41
C ARG A 597 -14.57 10.97 4.77
N HIS A 598 -15.37 10.84 5.82
CA HIS A 598 -14.86 10.35 7.09
C HIS A 598 -14.40 8.90 6.89
N GLU A 599 -13.18 8.56 7.33
CA GLU A 599 -12.60 7.21 7.25
C GLU A 599 -13.52 6.12 7.86
N THR A 600 -14.46 6.51 8.71
CA THR A 600 -15.40 5.61 9.39
C THR A 600 -16.71 5.43 8.65
N ASP A 601 -16.99 6.21 7.58
CA ASP A 601 -18.23 6.07 6.85
C ASP A 601 -18.19 4.80 6.01
N PRO A 602 -19.14 3.87 6.20
CA PRO A 602 -19.18 2.65 5.42
C PRO A 602 -19.44 2.98 3.94
N ILE A 603 -18.54 2.50 3.08
CA ILE A 603 -18.65 2.65 1.64
C ILE A 603 -19.42 1.46 1.08
N ASP A 604 -20.41 1.72 0.22
CA ASP A 604 -21.14 0.64 -0.45
C ASP A 604 -20.31 0.10 -1.62
N HIS A 605 -19.67 -1.05 -1.44
CA HIS A 605 -18.99 -1.75 -2.51
C HIS A 605 -19.90 -2.81 -3.14
N ARG A 606 -19.76 -2.96 -4.46
CA ARG A 606 -20.49 -3.93 -5.26
C ARG A 606 -19.54 -4.85 -6.01
N PHE A 607 -19.87 -6.13 -6.06
CA PHE A 607 -19.30 -7.05 -7.03
C PHE A 607 -20.02 -6.91 -8.37
N LEU A 608 -19.21 -6.90 -9.44
CA LEU A 608 -19.69 -6.94 -10.82
C LEU A 608 -19.01 -8.12 -11.53
N TRP A 609 -19.80 -8.86 -12.29
CA TRP A 609 -19.34 -9.95 -13.13
C TRP A 609 -19.46 -9.54 -14.59
N ALA A 610 -18.46 -9.83 -15.38
CA ALA A 610 -18.47 -9.51 -16.80
C ALA A 610 -17.99 -10.70 -17.63
N VAL A 611 -18.58 -10.90 -18.79
CA VAL A 611 -18.20 -11.96 -19.74
C VAL A 611 -17.98 -11.38 -21.12
N LEU A 612 -16.91 -11.84 -21.77
CA LEU A 612 -16.64 -11.66 -23.18
C LEU A 612 -16.77 -13.04 -23.86
N PRO A 613 -17.88 -13.30 -24.55
CA PRO A 613 -18.05 -14.56 -25.28
C PRO A 613 -17.01 -14.74 -26.39
N PRO A 614 -16.73 -15.97 -26.83
CA PRO A 614 -15.81 -16.25 -27.95
C PRO A 614 -16.18 -15.44 -29.19
N GLY A 615 -15.20 -14.71 -29.75
CA GLY A 615 -15.40 -13.87 -30.94
C GLY A 615 -16.23 -12.61 -30.75
N ALA A 616 -16.69 -12.31 -29.56
CA ALA A 616 -17.35 -11.04 -29.25
C ALA A 616 -16.34 -9.90 -29.18
N SER A 617 -16.78 -8.68 -29.51
CA SER A 617 -15.98 -7.46 -29.44
C SER A 617 -16.37 -6.55 -28.24
N ALA A 618 -17.43 -6.92 -27.53
CA ALA A 618 -17.96 -6.15 -26.41
C ALA A 618 -18.28 -7.06 -25.22
N TRP A 619 -17.98 -6.55 -24.03
CA TRP A 619 -18.26 -7.21 -22.77
C TRP A 619 -19.74 -7.10 -22.38
N GLN A 620 -20.26 -8.14 -21.77
CA GLN A 620 -21.55 -8.13 -21.08
C GLN A 620 -21.29 -8.03 -19.57
N VAL A 621 -21.79 -7.00 -18.93
CA VAL A 621 -21.56 -6.73 -17.50
C VAL A 621 -22.86 -6.92 -16.73
N HIS A 622 -22.79 -7.49 -15.53
CA HIS A 622 -23.91 -7.68 -14.63
C HIS A 622 -23.53 -7.30 -13.20
N HIS A 623 -24.48 -6.71 -12.47
CA HIS A 623 -24.36 -6.61 -11.03
C HIS A 623 -24.44 -8.01 -10.43
N LEU A 624 -23.51 -8.34 -9.54
CA LEU A 624 -23.40 -9.68 -8.97
C LEU A 624 -23.99 -9.74 -7.55
N ALA A 625 -23.42 -8.95 -6.64
CA ALA A 625 -23.76 -8.94 -5.23
C ALA A 625 -23.21 -7.68 -4.54
N HIS A 626 -23.62 -7.45 -3.30
CA HIS A 626 -23.00 -6.47 -2.43
C HIS A 626 -21.71 -7.04 -1.84
N ALA A 627 -20.62 -6.25 -1.84
CA ALA A 627 -19.36 -6.62 -1.22
C ALA A 627 -19.27 -6.15 0.25
N GLY A 628 -20.16 -5.23 0.65
CA GLY A 628 -20.17 -4.63 1.97
C GLY A 628 -19.29 -3.38 2.07
N PRO A 629 -19.09 -2.85 3.28
CA PRO A 629 -18.18 -1.74 3.52
C PRO A 629 -16.72 -2.18 3.37
N GLN A 630 -15.83 -1.20 3.35
CA GLN A 630 -14.38 -1.42 3.36
C GLN A 630 -13.95 -2.26 4.58
N LEU A 631 -13.00 -3.15 4.35
CA LEU A 631 -12.45 -4.01 5.40
C LEU A 631 -11.59 -3.23 6.40
N LEU A 632 -10.81 -2.28 5.90
CA LEU A 632 -9.89 -1.43 6.67
C LEU A 632 -10.39 0.02 6.63
N ALA A 633 -10.37 0.69 7.77
CA ALA A 633 -10.88 2.05 7.90
C ALA A 633 -10.08 3.10 7.11
N HIS A 634 -8.85 2.78 6.71
CA HIS A 634 -7.92 3.66 6.01
C HIS A 634 -7.55 3.17 4.60
N GLU A 635 -8.22 2.11 4.12
CA GLU A 635 -8.01 1.51 2.81
C GLU A 635 -9.37 1.17 2.19
N GLU A 636 -9.95 2.14 1.48
CA GLU A 636 -11.30 2.02 0.93
C GLU A 636 -11.42 0.99 -0.19
N ASP A 637 -10.30 0.51 -0.71
CA ASP A 637 -10.27 -0.52 -1.75
C ASP A 637 -10.25 -1.95 -1.22
N TYR A 638 -10.05 -2.15 0.08
CA TYR A 638 -10.05 -3.49 0.67
C TYR A 638 -11.47 -3.97 0.99
N THR A 639 -11.86 -5.07 0.36
CA THR A 639 -13.09 -5.85 0.63
C THR A 639 -12.72 -7.32 0.79
N GLY A 640 -13.67 -8.22 1.03
CA GLY A 640 -13.40 -9.65 1.13
C GLY A 640 -12.93 -10.30 -0.19
N LEU A 641 -13.18 -9.62 -1.32
CA LEU A 641 -12.92 -10.04 -2.70
C LEU A 641 -13.56 -11.39 -3.10
N GLY A 642 -13.16 -11.90 -4.27
CA GLY A 642 -13.69 -13.14 -4.82
C GLY A 642 -12.76 -13.72 -5.89
N THR A 643 -13.12 -14.88 -6.41
CA THR A 643 -12.36 -15.62 -7.42
C THR A 643 -13.31 -16.39 -8.33
N ILE A 644 -12.96 -16.50 -9.61
CA ILE A 644 -13.69 -17.24 -10.64
C ILE A 644 -13.23 -18.69 -10.62
N ASP A 645 -14.13 -19.65 -10.83
CA ASP A 645 -13.75 -21.06 -11.00
C ASP A 645 -12.87 -21.21 -12.26
N PRO A 646 -11.67 -21.77 -12.16
CA PRO A 646 -10.79 -21.89 -13.31
C PRO A 646 -11.29 -22.86 -14.40
N GLU A 647 -12.25 -23.72 -14.09
CA GLU A 647 -12.79 -24.72 -15.00
C GLU A 647 -14.25 -24.44 -15.45
N ASP A 648 -14.92 -23.46 -14.80
CA ASP A 648 -16.33 -23.19 -15.06
C ASP A 648 -16.60 -21.67 -15.09
N PRO A 649 -16.86 -21.08 -16.27
CA PRO A 649 -17.12 -19.64 -16.38
C PRO A 649 -18.39 -19.18 -15.64
N ASP A 650 -19.30 -20.10 -15.35
CA ASP A 650 -20.56 -19.84 -14.68
C ASP A 650 -20.52 -20.08 -13.17
N ALA A 651 -19.33 -20.23 -12.60
CA ALA A 651 -19.12 -20.46 -11.17
C ALA A 651 -18.03 -19.53 -10.58
N LEU A 652 -18.23 -19.08 -9.34
CA LEU A 652 -17.28 -18.23 -8.63
C LEU A 652 -17.47 -18.31 -7.11
N TRP A 653 -16.52 -17.74 -6.36
CA TRP A 653 -16.64 -17.52 -4.92
C TRP A 653 -16.45 -16.06 -4.60
N ILE A 654 -17.23 -15.55 -3.65
CA ILE A 654 -17.06 -14.21 -3.08
C ILE A 654 -16.94 -14.31 -1.56
N SER A 655 -16.20 -13.39 -0.98
CA SER A 655 -16.17 -13.14 0.47
C SER A 655 -16.85 -11.81 0.74
N THR A 656 -17.86 -11.80 1.59
CA THR A 656 -18.68 -10.62 1.85
C THR A 656 -19.27 -10.63 3.26
N VAL A 657 -19.63 -9.45 3.78
CA VAL A 657 -20.40 -9.24 5.00
C VAL A 657 -21.89 -8.99 4.72
N VAL A 658 -22.33 -9.22 3.48
CA VAL A 658 -23.73 -9.13 3.08
C VAL A 658 -24.14 -10.44 2.43
N ASP A 659 -25.06 -11.17 3.06
CA ASP A 659 -25.54 -12.44 2.52
C ASP A 659 -26.11 -12.25 1.11
N PRO A 660 -25.53 -12.84 0.07
CA PRO A 660 -25.98 -12.63 -1.30
C PRO A 660 -27.31 -13.32 -1.61
N ARG A 661 -27.85 -14.14 -0.69
CA ARG A 661 -29.13 -14.84 -0.84
C ARG A 661 -30.31 -13.93 -0.54
N ASP A 662 -30.17 -13.01 0.43
CA ASP A 662 -31.30 -12.20 0.93
C ASP A 662 -30.91 -10.75 1.31
N GLY A 663 -29.63 -10.38 1.25
CA GLY A 663 -29.13 -9.05 1.60
C GLY A 663 -28.93 -8.82 3.10
N THR A 664 -29.02 -9.85 3.94
CA THR A 664 -28.82 -9.74 5.38
C THR A 664 -27.36 -9.40 5.70
N ALA A 665 -27.14 -8.43 6.60
CA ALA A 665 -25.81 -8.11 7.10
C ALA A 665 -25.26 -9.24 7.99
N LEU A 666 -24.00 -9.63 7.75
CA LEU A 666 -23.29 -10.67 8.49
C LEU A 666 -22.31 -10.00 9.47
N PRO A 667 -22.04 -10.65 10.62
CA PRO A 667 -21.13 -10.08 11.62
C PRO A 667 -19.66 -10.09 11.19
N VAL A 668 -19.30 -11.00 10.28
CA VAL A 668 -17.94 -11.19 9.74
C VAL A 668 -18.02 -11.57 8.27
N HIS A 669 -16.92 -11.50 7.54
CA HIS A 669 -16.86 -11.98 6.16
C HIS A 669 -17.06 -13.49 6.10
N GLU A 670 -18.01 -13.91 5.26
CA GLU A 670 -18.24 -15.31 4.92
C GLU A 670 -18.04 -15.56 3.43
N ILE A 671 -17.64 -16.77 3.07
CA ILE A 671 -17.42 -17.17 1.68
C ILE A 671 -18.66 -17.86 1.14
N PHE A 672 -19.13 -17.39 -0.02
CA PHE A 672 -20.24 -17.97 -0.75
C PHE A 672 -19.79 -18.46 -2.12
N HIS A 673 -20.28 -19.63 -2.52
CA HIS A 673 -20.17 -20.15 -3.87
C HIS A 673 -21.39 -19.74 -4.68
N GLY A 674 -21.18 -19.04 -5.77
CA GLY A 674 -22.20 -18.58 -6.71
C GLY A 674 -22.18 -19.38 -8.01
N ARG A 675 -23.35 -19.67 -8.56
CA ARG A 675 -23.52 -20.29 -9.89
C ARG A 675 -24.61 -19.57 -10.67
N THR A 676 -24.35 -19.35 -11.95
CA THR A 676 -25.35 -18.86 -12.91
C THR A 676 -25.69 -19.94 -13.94
N SER A 677 -26.85 -19.84 -14.56
CA SER A 677 -27.26 -20.65 -15.70
C SER A 677 -27.85 -19.82 -16.85
N ASP A 678 -27.77 -18.50 -16.71
CA ASP A 678 -28.36 -17.53 -17.64
C ASP A 678 -27.39 -16.42 -18.03
N ALA A 679 -26.11 -16.76 -18.10
CA ALA A 679 -25.01 -15.84 -18.45
C ALA A 679 -24.94 -14.62 -17.50
N GLY A 680 -25.00 -14.86 -16.19
CA GLY A 680 -24.77 -13.87 -15.14
C GLY A 680 -25.97 -12.97 -14.78
N ARG A 681 -27.17 -13.20 -15.37
CA ARG A 681 -28.36 -12.40 -15.07
C ARG A 681 -28.95 -12.73 -13.70
N SER A 682 -28.81 -13.98 -13.27
CA SER A 682 -29.19 -14.42 -11.92
C SER A 682 -28.19 -15.43 -11.37
N TRP A 683 -28.11 -15.51 -10.05
CA TRP A 683 -27.16 -16.36 -9.34
C TRP A 683 -27.83 -17.14 -8.23
N THR A 684 -27.39 -18.38 -8.07
CA THR A 684 -27.75 -19.24 -6.93
C THR A 684 -26.56 -19.32 -6.01
N TRP A 685 -26.75 -19.05 -4.71
CA TRP A 685 -25.70 -18.97 -3.74
C TRP A 685 -25.73 -20.11 -2.72
N THR A 686 -24.56 -20.64 -2.38
CA THR A 686 -24.38 -21.66 -1.35
C THR A 686 -23.25 -21.22 -0.42
N PRO A 687 -23.43 -21.16 0.91
CA PRO A 687 -22.36 -20.81 1.81
C PRO A 687 -21.28 -21.89 1.81
N VAL A 688 -20.02 -21.45 1.81
CA VAL A 688 -18.82 -22.29 1.99
C VAL A 688 -18.39 -22.21 3.45
N THR A 689 -18.47 -21.02 4.04
CA THR A 689 -18.33 -20.77 5.47
C THR A 689 -19.62 -20.14 5.99
N GLU A 690 -19.97 -20.39 7.24
CA GLU A 690 -21.20 -19.93 7.88
C GLU A 690 -21.01 -19.89 9.40
N ASP A 691 -21.59 -18.90 10.07
CA ASP A 691 -21.49 -18.71 11.53
C ASP A 691 -20.03 -18.63 12.04
N SER A 692 -19.14 -18.06 11.24
CA SER A 692 -17.71 -17.95 11.59
C SER A 692 -17.51 -16.99 12.76
N ALA A 693 -16.54 -17.32 13.63
CA ALA A 693 -16.16 -16.44 14.75
C ALA A 693 -15.27 -15.28 14.31
N VAL A 694 -14.59 -15.41 13.17
CA VAL A 694 -13.66 -14.45 12.58
C VAL A 694 -13.87 -14.40 11.06
N SER A 695 -13.46 -13.33 10.44
CA SER A 695 -13.63 -13.12 8.99
C SER A 695 -12.82 -14.10 8.14
N ASN A 696 -13.40 -14.49 7.01
CA ASN A 696 -12.80 -15.30 5.96
C ASN A 696 -12.58 -14.43 4.72
N PHE A 697 -11.33 -14.28 4.27
CA PHE A 697 -10.95 -13.31 3.25
C PHE A 697 -10.28 -13.94 2.05
N ARG A 698 -10.30 -13.20 0.95
CA ARG A 698 -9.48 -13.40 -0.22
C ARG A 698 -9.42 -14.85 -0.68
N PRO A 699 -10.57 -15.44 -1.06
CA PRO A 699 -10.58 -16.78 -1.62
C PRO A 699 -9.80 -16.84 -2.94
N ILE A 700 -9.11 -17.94 -3.17
CA ILE A 700 -8.44 -18.31 -4.40
C ILE A 700 -8.98 -19.65 -4.87
N ALA A 701 -9.62 -19.71 -6.03
CA ALA A 701 -9.92 -20.95 -6.73
C ALA A 701 -8.68 -21.40 -7.49
N VAL A 702 -8.05 -22.47 -7.02
CA VAL A 702 -6.71 -22.88 -7.46
C VAL A 702 -6.77 -23.65 -8.77
N PRO A 703 -6.07 -23.19 -9.83
CA PRO A 703 -6.01 -23.90 -11.10
C PRO A 703 -5.04 -25.10 -11.09
N GLY A 704 -5.07 -25.92 -12.11
CA GLY A 704 -4.09 -26.95 -12.42
C GLY A 704 -4.63 -28.39 -12.50
N ASP A 705 -5.60 -28.76 -11.68
CA ASP A 705 -6.23 -30.08 -11.72
C ASP A 705 -7.74 -29.99 -11.97
N PRO A 706 -8.23 -30.20 -13.19
CA PRO A 706 -9.66 -30.09 -13.50
C PRO A 706 -10.54 -31.15 -12.80
N SER A 707 -9.97 -32.19 -12.26
CA SER A 707 -10.70 -33.22 -11.50
C SER A 707 -11.00 -32.80 -10.05
N ARG A 708 -10.46 -31.64 -9.63
CA ARG A 708 -10.59 -31.12 -8.26
C ARG A 708 -11.09 -29.70 -8.28
N GLU A 709 -11.96 -29.38 -7.35
CA GLU A 709 -12.24 -28.01 -6.92
C GLU A 709 -11.39 -27.75 -5.69
N VAL A 710 -10.45 -26.85 -5.78
CA VAL A 710 -9.56 -26.48 -4.67
C VAL A 710 -9.73 -25.01 -4.40
N LEU A 711 -10.12 -24.68 -3.17
CA LEU A 711 -10.29 -23.31 -2.70
C LEU A 711 -9.32 -23.06 -1.53
N ALA A 712 -8.50 -22.02 -1.63
CA ALA A 712 -7.68 -21.53 -0.55
C ALA A 712 -8.18 -20.15 -0.10
N TRP A 713 -8.08 -19.85 1.19
CA TRP A 713 -8.38 -18.53 1.74
C TRP A 713 -7.63 -18.35 3.06
N TYR A 714 -7.60 -17.14 3.58
CA TYR A 714 -7.16 -16.95 4.95
C TYR A 714 -8.27 -16.37 5.82
N ARG A 715 -8.20 -16.67 7.11
CA ARG A 715 -9.19 -16.21 8.08
C ARG A 715 -8.50 -15.65 9.31
N GLY A 716 -9.10 -14.64 9.93
CA GLY A 716 -8.58 -14.00 11.13
C GLY A 716 -8.84 -12.51 11.13
N GLU A 717 -7.85 -11.74 11.57
CA GLU A 717 -7.89 -10.29 11.64
C GLU A 717 -6.87 -9.69 10.67
N MET A 718 -7.32 -8.76 9.84
CA MET A 718 -6.48 -7.95 8.95
C MET A 718 -6.48 -6.52 9.48
N ARG A 719 -5.31 -5.94 9.76
CA ARG A 719 -5.14 -4.57 10.23
C ARG A 719 -4.51 -3.67 9.17
N SER A 720 -3.61 -4.23 8.39
CA SER A 720 -2.99 -3.64 7.20
C SER A 720 -2.32 -4.75 6.40
N SER A 721 -1.84 -4.46 5.19
CA SER A 721 -1.03 -5.39 4.40
C SER A 721 0.27 -5.83 5.11
N GLN A 722 0.75 -5.04 6.07
CA GLN A 722 1.96 -5.34 6.86
C GLN A 722 1.65 -6.02 8.21
N ALA A 723 0.40 -5.94 8.70
CA ALA A 723 0.03 -6.40 10.03
C ALA A 723 -1.30 -7.18 10.02
N TYR A 724 -1.22 -8.48 10.08
CA TYR A 724 -2.38 -9.38 10.14
C TYR A 724 -2.11 -10.58 11.04
N ASP A 725 -3.17 -11.12 11.63
CA ASP A 725 -3.19 -12.36 12.39
C ASP A 725 -4.17 -13.33 11.74
N THR A 726 -3.67 -14.13 10.82
CA THR A 726 -4.48 -14.96 9.95
C THR A 726 -3.95 -16.38 9.81
N GLU A 727 -4.87 -17.32 9.72
CA GLU A 727 -4.61 -18.72 9.35
C GLU A 727 -4.92 -18.92 7.87
N VAL A 728 -4.13 -19.76 7.21
CA VAL A 728 -4.36 -20.19 5.81
C VAL A 728 -5.12 -21.51 5.79
N LEU A 729 -6.22 -21.56 5.07
CA LEU A 729 -7.08 -22.72 4.92
C LEU A 729 -7.12 -23.20 3.48
N VAL A 730 -7.26 -24.50 3.33
CA VAL A 730 -7.51 -25.15 2.03
C VAL A 730 -8.71 -26.07 2.15
N ARG A 731 -9.61 -25.98 1.18
CA ARG A 731 -10.74 -26.89 0.98
C ARG A 731 -10.62 -27.55 -0.39
N GLN A 732 -10.83 -28.85 -0.44
CA GLN A 732 -10.93 -29.55 -1.72
C GLN A 732 -12.23 -30.36 -1.82
N LEU A 733 -12.72 -30.45 -3.04
CA LEU A 733 -13.82 -31.31 -3.46
C LEU A 733 -13.41 -31.99 -4.76
N ARG A 734 -13.57 -33.31 -4.89
CA ARG A 734 -13.40 -33.96 -6.19
C ARG A 734 -14.62 -33.65 -7.08
N ARG A 735 -14.36 -33.16 -8.27
CA ARG A 735 -15.40 -33.00 -9.30
C ARG A 735 -15.80 -34.41 -9.75
N GLY A 736 -17.11 -34.70 -9.77
CA GLY A 736 -17.65 -36.01 -10.09
C GLY A 736 -17.63 -36.33 -11.58
#